data_018b095d35b80a40caef20fb1b1bc994
#
_entry.id   018b095d35b80a40caef20fb1b1bc994
#
_cell.length_a   1.000
_cell.length_b   1.000
_cell.length_c   1.000
_cell.angle_alpha   90.00
_cell.angle_beta   90.00
_cell.angle_gamma   90.00
#
_symmetry.space_group_name_H-M   'P 1'
#
loop_
_entity.id
_entity.type
_entity.pdbx_description
1 polymer ?
#
loop_
_entity_poly.entity_id
_entity_poly.type
_entity_poly.pdbx_seq_one_letter_code
_entity_poly.pdbx_strand_id
1 'polypeptide(L)'
;DSLQEKPALLEKQYKMLHDVPVGIDMQKNRLYGIVGGANKMGAVDVVYNIAAQIAANNCYTDVKMVLAYNGKTPDDEKKWNFFRWFPHIYSENKKLRFIASDKLQAADIFFEIAETIRQRLDQQESHENKNASVRPHFILFIEDMELLEGEPIAKYLLQNENTYGITTFIISDYYYNLPNNCENIIQNDEYGSFIYNAMDTENQKQKFAMDKISAKELENFAKNISEIKVAETEIDSEIPTSLTFMDMFRVSTVEELNIAERWRKNRTYNTMKALVGQKAGGADCYLDIHEKYHGPHGLVAGTTGSGKSETLQTYILSLAIEFSPDDVAFFIIDFKGGGMANLFSDLPHMVGQISNLSGNQINRAMVSIKSEIKRRQMIFSEKSVNNINSYTNLYKEKEATVAVPHLLIVIDEFAEMKREEPEFMRELISVAQVGRSLGIHLILATQKPGGTVDDNIWSNTKFRLCLRVQSRGDSMDMLHRPDAAYITQAGRCYLQVGNDEIFEFFQSGWSGAVYDPDNDKTGAAAVSMLTLNGKAAIIGNRLKTKKIRKKKHKWLCDVISEFAYEITRQGGDPRDINHIQPDDIAAEVVSRLREKGWRYNENAADRSQMEDFFRRLKDRYSDITDAERIAYEILNANVKFPEIKEATQLDTVVEYLGKVAKAVEKEAKTKELAELARSHGTKVLY
;
A
#
# COMPACT_ATOMS: atom_id res chain seq x y z
N ASP A 1 63.13 -44.08 -27.66
CA ASP A 1 62.04 -44.79 -26.97
C ASP A 1 61.43 -43.91 -25.85
N SER A 2 62.24 -43.23 -25.02
CA SER A 2 61.65 -42.38 -23.93
C SER A 2 60.89 -41.15 -24.42
N LEU A 3 61.12 -40.69 -25.65
CA LEU A 3 60.41 -39.56 -26.24
C LEU A 3 58.99 -39.92 -26.78
N GLN A 4 58.78 -41.21 -27.13
CA GLN A 4 57.49 -41.73 -27.56
C GLN A 4 56.59 -42.11 -26.37
N GLU A 5 57.21 -42.51 -25.26
CA GLU A 5 56.42 -42.85 -24.02
C GLU A 5 55.84 -41.62 -23.27
N LYS A 6 56.54 -40.48 -23.33
CA LYS A 6 56.12 -39.27 -22.69
C LYS A 6 54.74 -38.73 -23.17
N PRO A 7 54.47 -38.63 -24.48
CA PRO A 7 53.18 -38.26 -24.97
C PRO A 7 52.02 -39.19 -24.52
N ALA A 8 52.32 -40.52 -24.57
CA ALA A 8 51.35 -41.53 -24.15
C ALA A 8 51.09 -41.49 -22.62
N LEU A 9 52.11 -41.17 -21.81
CA LEU A 9 51.96 -40.95 -20.37
C LEU A 9 51.18 -39.66 -20.07
N LEU A 10 51.43 -38.58 -20.79
CA LEU A 10 50.68 -37.32 -20.67
C LEU A 10 49.24 -37.50 -21.13
N GLU A 11 49.03 -38.18 -22.26
CA GLU A 11 47.67 -38.51 -22.69
C GLU A 11 46.90 -39.30 -21.63
N LYS A 12 47.52 -40.31 -21.04
CA LYS A 12 46.94 -41.10 -19.97
C LYS A 12 46.70 -40.30 -18.69
N GLN A 13 47.59 -39.36 -18.35
CA GLN A 13 47.51 -38.51 -17.18
C GLN A 13 46.44 -37.45 -17.32
N TYR A 14 46.20 -36.91 -18.51
CA TYR A 14 45.24 -35.85 -18.79
C TYR A 14 44.00 -36.33 -19.54
N LYS A 15 43.83 -37.64 -19.70
CA LYS A 15 42.67 -38.24 -20.36
C LYS A 15 41.39 -38.02 -19.58
N MET A 16 41.46 -37.82 -18.28
CA MET A 16 40.34 -37.50 -17.39
C MET A 16 40.64 -36.18 -16.68
N LEU A 17 39.73 -35.22 -16.82
CA LEU A 17 39.71 -34.03 -15.99
C LEU A 17 39.03 -34.39 -14.66
N HIS A 18 39.70 -34.11 -13.55
CA HIS A 18 39.15 -34.27 -12.21
C HIS A 18 38.60 -32.91 -11.73
N ASP A 19 37.61 -32.95 -10.83
CA ASP A 19 37.03 -31.78 -10.18
C ASP A 19 36.40 -30.75 -11.15
N VAL A 20 35.85 -31.23 -12.26
CA VAL A 20 35.08 -30.41 -13.20
C VAL A 20 33.69 -30.18 -12.64
N PRO A 21 33.21 -28.90 -12.52
CA PRO A 21 31.88 -28.62 -12.06
C PRO A 21 30.79 -29.25 -12.95
N VAL A 22 29.85 -29.96 -12.35
CA VAL A 22 28.67 -30.48 -13.03
C VAL A 22 27.53 -29.50 -12.84
N GLY A 23 27.13 -28.81 -13.90
CA GLY A 23 26.14 -27.75 -13.86
C GLY A 23 24.76 -28.22 -14.24
N ILE A 24 23.75 -27.57 -13.68
CA ILE A 24 22.34 -27.69 -14.04
C ILE A 24 21.92 -26.44 -14.80
N ASP A 25 21.46 -26.61 -16.05
CA ASP A 25 20.96 -25.50 -16.87
C ASP A 25 19.47 -25.30 -16.65
N MET A 26 19.14 -24.38 -15.73
CA MET A 26 17.73 -24.03 -15.40
C MET A 26 17.05 -23.17 -16.46
N GLN A 27 17.78 -22.69 -17.47
CA GLN A 27 17.17 -21.97 -18.60
C GLN A 27 16.70 -22.92 -19.69
N LYS A 28 17.44 -24.02 -19.88
CA LYS A 28 17.12 -25.05 -20.87
C LYS A 28 16.05 -26.02 -20.37
N ASN A 29 16.21 -26.51 -19.14
CA ASN A 29 15.29 -27.45 -18.50
C ASN A 29 14.59 -26.78 -17.32
N ARG A 30 13.27 -26.95 -17.25
CA ARG A 30 12.43 -26.27 -16.26
C ARG A 30 11.79 -27.20 -15.22
N LEU A 31 11.93 -28.51 -15.42
CA LEU A 31 11.41 -29.53 -14.50
C LEU A 31 12.48 -30.55 -14.19
N TYR A 32 12.78 -30.71 -12.91
CA TYR A 32 13.76 -31.65 -12.39
C TYR A 32 13.17 -32.50 -11.27
N GLY A 33 13.49 -33.79 -11.26
CA GLY A 33 13.27 -34.69 -10.14
C GLY A 33 14.54 -34.85 -9.31
N ILE A 34 14.44 -34.67 -8.00
CA ILE A 34 15.54 -34.95 -7.08
C ILE A 34 15.21 -36.20 -6.28
N VAL A 35 15.98 -37.26 -6.49
CA VAL A 35 15.81 -38.57 -5.83
C VAL A 35 16.84 -38.69 -4.72
N GLY A 36 16.38 -38.87 -3.47
CA GLY A 36 17.23 -38.81 -2.27
C GLY A 36 17.32 -40.09 -1.46
N GLY A 37 16.74 -41.21 -1.92
CA GLY A 37 16.68 -42.45 -1.16
C GLY A 37 15.72 -42.38 0.04
N ALA A 38 15.86 -43.33 0.94
CA ALA A 38 15.01 -43.43 2.12
C ALA A 38 14.95 -42.10 2.92
N ASN A 39 13.75 -41.66 3.26
CA ASN A 39 13.49 -40.40 3.97
C ASN A 39 13.95 -39.13 3.22
N LYS A 40 14.24 -39.19 1.90
CA LYS A 40 14.63 -38.07 1.05
C LYS A 40 15.92 -37.34 1.49
N MET A 41 16.73 -37.92 2.34
CA MET A 41 17.88 -37.24 2.96
C MET A 41 18.90 -36.79 1.94
N GLY A 42 19.22 -37.63 0.93
CA GLY A 42 20.13 -37.23 -0.15
C GLY A 42 19.58 -36.10 -1.02
N ALA A 43 18.26 -36.04 -1.21
CA ALA A 43 17.63 -34.94 -1.93
C ALA A 43 17.68 -33.62 -1.17
N VAL A 44 17.59 -33.66 0.15
CA VAL A 44 17.75 -32.47 1.00
C VAL A 44 19.14 -31.86 0.85
N ASP A 45 20.21 -32.67 0.82
CA ASP A 45 21.57 -32.20 0.59
C ASP A 45 21.70 -31.50 -0.78
N VAL A 46 21.04 -32.03 -1.83
CA VAL A 46 20.99 -31.40 -3.16
C VAL A 46 20.28 -30.04 -3.10
N VAL A 47 19.14 -29.96 -2.44
CA VAL A 47 18.38 -28.70 -2.31
C VAL A 47 19.18 -27.66 -1.53
N TYR A 48 19.86 -28.06 -0.46
CA TYR A 48 20.72 -27.14 0.30
C TYR A 48 21.81 -26.53 -0.56
N ASN A 49 22.45 -27.34 -1.38
CA ASN A 49 23.50 -26.89 -2.30
C ASN A 49 22.94 -25.95 -3.37
N ILE A 50 21.83 -26.33 -4.02
CA ILE A 50 21.18 -25.50 -5.04
C ILE A 50 20.73 -24.17 -4.44
N ALA A 51 20.06 -24.17 -3.29
CA ALA A 51 19.57 -22.94 -2.63
C ALA A 51 20.74 -22.01 -2.23
N ALA A 52 21.85 -22.58 -1.73
CA ALA A 52 23.05 -21.81 -1.41
C ALA A 52 23.64 -21.12 -2.65
N GLN A 53 23.79 -21.86 -3.75
CA GLN A 53 24.35 -21.34 -4.99
C GLN A 53 23.46 -20.29 -5.63
N ILE A 54 22.13 -20.49 -5.64
CA ILE A 54 21.17 -19.50 -6.11
C ILE A 54 21.32 -18.21 -5.31
N ALA A 55 21.30 -18.31 -3.99
CA ALA A 55 21.35 -17.14 -3.11
C ALA A 55 22.71 -16.42 -3.13
N ALA A 56 23.79 -17.14 -3.41
CA ALA A 56 25.13 -16.54 -3.53
C ALA A 56 25.36 -15.82 -4.86
N ASN A 57 24.75 -16.31 -5.95
CA ASN A 57 25.06 -15.85 -7.30
C ASN A 57 23.98 -14.98 -7.95
N ASN A 58 22.79 -14.89 -7.34
CA ASN A 58 21.67 -14.15 -7.92
C ASN A 58 21.08 -13.15 -6.92
N CYS A 59 20.66 -12.00 -7.43
CA CYS A 59 19.92 -11.04 -6.63
C CYS A 59 18.50 -11.56 -6.33
N TYR A 60 17.99 -11.26 -5.16
CA TYR A 60 16.61 -11.61 -4.77
C TYR A 60 15.53 -10.86 -5.57
N THR A 61 15.90 -9.84 -6.34
CA THR A 61 15.03 -9.17 -7.32
C THR A 61 14.94 -9.96 -8.63
N ASP A 62 15.99 -10.68 -8.98
CA ASP A 62 16.07 -11.43 -10.22
C ASP A 62 15.56 -12.86 -10.07
N VAL A 63 15.71 -13.44 -8.89
CA VAL A 63 15.33 -14.83 -8.59
C VAL A 63 14.56 -14.91 -7.29
N LYS A 64 13.43 -15.62 -7.30
CA LYS A 64 12.63 -15.95 -6.12
C LYS A 64 12.69 -17.46 -5.87
N MET A 65 12.85 -17.84 -4.62
CA MET A 65 12.80 -19.24 -4.17
C MET A 65 11.50 -19.53 -3.46
N VAL A 66 10.91 -20.67 -3.75
CA VAL A 66 9.66 -21.15 -3.17
C VAL A 66 9.88 -22.54 -2.58
N LEU A 67 9.42 -22.78 -1.37
CA LEU A 67 9.51 -24.08 -0.73
C LEU A 67 8.10 -24.54 -0.28
N ALA A 68 7.68 -25.71 -0.74
CA ALA A 68 6.45 -26.37 -0.33
C ALA A 68 6.77 -27.77 0.22
N TYR A 69 6.54 -27.97 1.49
CA TYR A 69 6.79 -29.22 2.20
C TYR A 69 5.64 -29.57 3.14
N ASN A 70 5.56 -30.80 3.60
CA ASN A 70 4.53 -31.22 4.54
C ASN A 70 5.10 -31.22 5.98
N GLY A 71 4.68 -30.23 6.77
CA GLY A 71 5.14 -30.01 8.15
C GLY A 71 4.44 -30.88 9.18
N LYS A 72 4.24 -32.19 8.91
CA LYS A 72 3.55 -33.10 9.83
C LYS A 72 4.37 -33.43 11.10
N THR A 73 5.68 -33.30 11.02
CA THR A 73 6.57 -33.62 12.13
C THR A 73 7.50 -32.44 12.49
N PRO A 74 7.92 -32.32 13.76
CA PRO A 74 8.89 -31.27 14.14
C PRO A 74 10.25 -31.41 13.44
N ASP A 75 10.60 -32.60 12.96
CA ASP A 75 11.84 -32.82 12.24
C ASP A 75 11.76 -32.30 10.80
N ASP A 76 10.59 -32.32 10.17
CA ASP A 76 10.36 -31.72 8.86
C ASP A 76 10.55 -30.18 8.94
N GLU A 77 10.05 -29.57 10.01
CA GLU A 77 10.25 -28.14 10.23
C GLU A 77 11.72 -27.79 10.47
N LYS A 78 12.44 -28.54 11.27
CA LYS A 78 13.88 -28.31 11.54
C LYS A 78 14.71 -28.38 10.27
N LYS A 79 14.39 -29.29 9.38
CA LYS A 79 15.04 -29.51 8.10
C LYS A 79 15.02 -28.25 7.21
N TRP A 80 13.88 -27.51 7.21
CA TRP A 80 13.63 -26.39 6.32
C TRP A 80 13.64 -25.02 7.00
N ASN A 81 13.81 -24.94 8.31
CA ASN A 81 13.66 -23.72 9.10
C ASN A 81 14.58 -22.57 8.67
N PHE A 82 15.78 -22.86 8.17
CA PHE A 82 16.74 -21.86 7.69
C PHE A 82 16.23 -21.11 6.47
N PHE A 83 15.35 -21.71 5.66
CA PHE A 83 14.88 -21.16 4.38
C PHE A 83 14.21 -19.79 4.59
N ARG A 84 13.57 -19.58 5.74
CA ARG A 84 12.92 -18.32 6.11
C ARG A 84 13.84 -17.10 6.20
N TRP A 85 15.15 -17.30 6.23
CA TRP A 85 16.12 -16.22 6.32
C TRP A 85 16.60 -15.72 4.97
N PHE A 86 16.34 -16.42 3.89
CA PHE A 86 16.74 -15.98 2.55
C PHE A 86 15.91 -14.76 2.12
N PRO A 87 16.53 -13.68 1.61
CA PRO A 87 15.79 -12.55 1.05
C PRO A 87 15.00 -12.93 -0.22
N HIS A 88 15.35 -14.03 -0.88
CA HIS A 88 14.73 -14.55 -2.10
C HIS A 88 13.32 -15.12 -1.93
N ILE A 89 12.86 -15.33 -0.68
CA ILE A 89 11.58 -15.98 -0.41
C ILE A 89 10.41 -15.00 -0.23
N TYR A 90 10.63 -13.72 -0.36
CA TYR A 90 9.57 -12.74 -0.17
C TYR A 90 8.91 -12.37 -1.50
N SER A 91 7.58 -12.27 -1.49
CA SER A 91 6.84 -11.60 -2.57
C SER A 91 7.36 -10.17 -2.77
N GLU A 92 7.08 -9.55 -3.91
CA GLU A 92 7.53 -8.19 -4.20
C GLU A 92 7.06 -7.21 -3.11
N ASN A 93 5.81 -7.33 -2.67
CA ASN A 93 5.23 -6.50 -1.61
C ASN A 93 5.62 -6.92 -0.19
N LYS A 94 6.50 -7.90 -0.02
CA LYS A 94 6.97 -8.46 1.26
C LYS A 94 5.86 -8.90 2.23
N LYS A 95 4.62 -9.05 1.74
CA LYS A 95 3.47 -9.49 2.56
C LYS A 95 3.36 -11.01 2.66
N LEU A 96 3.95 -11.73 1.71
CA LEU A 96 3.93 -13.16 1.64
C LEU A 96 5.36 -13.70 1.64
N ARG A 97 5.60 -14.78 2.38
CA ARG A 97 6.81 -15.59 2.29
C ARG A 97 6.51 -16.83 1.49
N PHE A 98 7.36 -17.16 0.55
CA PHE A 98 7.20 -18.32 -0.32
C PHE A 98 7.64 -19.62 0.35
N ILE A 99 7.13 -19.86 1.57
CA ILE A 99 7.31 -21.10 2.33
C ILE A 99 5.95 -21.60 2.78
N ALA A 100 5.62 -22.84 2.44
CA ALA A 100 4.39 -23.51 2.86
C ALA A 100 4.70 -24.83 3.53
N SER A 101 4.08 -25.10 4.67
CA SER A 101 4.11 -26.35 5.40
C SER A 101 2.78 -27.09 5.44
N ASP A 102 1.75 -26.51 4.81
CA ASP A 102 0.42 -27.09 4.69
C ASP A 102 -0.27 -26.61 3.40
N LYS A 103 -1.41 -27.22 3.09
CA LYS A 103 -2.17 -26.97 1.84
C LYS A 103 -2.73 -25.55 1.76
N LEU A 104 -3.12 -24.93 2.88
CA LEU A 104 -3.66 -23.58 2.87
C LEU A 104 -2.57 -22.55 2.56
N GLN A 105 -1.41 -22.71 3.18
CA GLN A 105 -0.26 -21.84 2.91
C GLN A 105 0.24 -22.02 1.48
N ALA A 106 0.27 -23.26 0.97
CA ALA A 106 0.64 -23.56 -0.40
C ALA A 106 -0.32 -22.92 -1.41
N ALA A 107 -1.62 -22.98 -1.18
CA ALA A 107 -2.65 -22.37 -2.03
C ALA A 107 -2.46 -20.84 -2.13
N ASP A 108 -2.16 -20.17 -1.04
CA ASP A 108 -1.87 -18.72 -1.04
C ASP A 108 -0.67 -18.36 -1.92
N ILE A 109 0.42 -19.14 -1.82
CA ILE A 109 1.64 -18.94 -2.60
C ILE A 109 1.39 -19.24 -4.08
N PHE A 110 0.72 -20.34 -4.35
CA PHE A 110 0.39 -20.77 -5.71
C PHE A 110 -0.55 -19.80 -6.42
N PHE A 111 -1.47 -19.17 -5.68
CA PHE A 111 -2.32 -18.11 -6.23
C PHE A 111 -1.51 -16.90 -6.69
N GLU A 112 -0.57 -16.41 -5.86
CA GLU A 112 0.30 -15.26 -6.20
C GLU A 112 1.16 -15.55 -7.44
N ILE A 113 1.76 -16.74 -7.49
CA ILE A 113 2.59 -17.15 -8.62
C ILE A 113 1.73 -17.36 -9.89
N ALA A 114 0.54 -17.95 -9.76
CA ALA A 114 -0.36 -18.13 -10.88
C ALA A 114 -0.82 -16.80 -11.50
N GLU A 115 -1.03 -15.78 -10.68
CA GLU A 115 -1.35 -14.43 -11.15
C GLU A 115 -0.20 -13.85 -11.96
N THR A 116 1.03 -13.99 -11.46
CA THR A 116 2.23 -13.57 -12.18
C THR A 116 2.40 -14.30 -13.52
N ILE A 117 2.13 -15.61 -13.56
CA ILE A 117 2.18 -16.38 -14.82
C ILE A 117 1.15 -15.85 -15.83
N ARG A 118 -0.09 -15.61 -15.40
CA ARG A 118 -1.13 -15.08 -16.29
C ARG A 118 -0.74 -13.74 -16.89
N GLN A 119 -0.27 -12.82 -16.06
CA GLN A 119 0.22 -11.52 -16.53
C GLN A 119 1.34 -11.65 -17.57
N ARG A 120 2.27 -12.58 -17.36
CA ARG A 120 3.36 -12.83 -18.31
C ARG A 120 2.88 -13.44 -19.63
N LEU A 121 1.92 -14.36 -19.57
CA LEU A 121 1.32 -14.95 -20.77
C LEU A 121 0.53 -13.91 -21.57
N ASP A 122 -0.27 -13.07 -20.91
CA ASP A 122 -1.00 -11.97 -21.54
C ASP A 122 -0.05 -10.95 -22.21
N GLN A 123 1.08 -10.65 -21.59
CA GLN A 123 2.12 -9.78 -22.18
C GLN A 123 2.80 -10.40 -23.40
N GLN A 124 3.01 -11.71 -23.41
CA GLN A 124 3.60 -12.43 -24.56
C GLN A 124 2.65 -12.48 -25.76
N GLU A 125 1.34 -12.61 -25.51
CA GLU A 125 0.32 -12.58 -26.58
C GLU A 125 0.18 -11.19 -27.23
N SER A 126 0.45 -10.13 -26.50
CA SER A 126 0.33 -8.74 -26.99
C SER A 126 1.46 -8.27 -27.92
N HIS A 127 2.41 -9.10 -28.27
CA HIS A 127 3.54 -8.85 -29.19
C HIS A 127 4.50 -7.70 -28.84
N GLU A 128 4.40 -7.10 -27.68
CA GLU A 128 5.19 -5.90 -27.34
C GLU A 128 6.65 -6.15 -26.97
N ASN A 129 7.07 -7.37 -26.62
CA ASN A 129 8.51 -7.66 -26.41
C ASN A 129 8.81 -9.16 -26.36
N LYS A 130 9.13 -9.76 -27.47
CA LYS A 130 9.56 -11.19 -27.54
C LYS A 130 10.89 -11.50 -26.83
N ASN A 131 11.67 -10.51 -26.43
CA ASN A 131 13.00 -10.65 -25.83
C ASN A 131 13.10 -10.04 -24.41
N ALA A 132 12.00 -9.68 -23.75
CA ALA A 132 12.08 -9.20 -22.38
C ALA A 132 12.50 -10.33 -21.45
N SER A 133 13.56 -10.10 -20.69
CA SER A 133 14.00 -10.99 -19.61
C SER A 133 12.87 -11.15 -18.60
N VAL A 134 12.36 -12.38 -18.45
CA VAL A 134 11.27 -12.71 -17.53
C VAL A 134 11.80 -12.73 -16.09
N ARG A 135 11.68 -11.61 -15.39
CA ARG A 135 12.13 -11.44 -13.99
C ARG A 135 10.96 -11.08 -13.09
N PRO A 136 10.99 -11.54 -11.80
CA PRO A 136 11.92 -12.51 -11.22
C PRO A 136 11.70 -13.94 -11.77
N HIS A 137 12.75 -14.73 -11.87
CA HIS A 137 12.65 -16.15 -12.15
C HIS A 137 12.26 -16.90 -10.87
N PHE A 138 11.22 -17.74 -10.91
CA PHE A 138 10.79 -18.52 -9.75
C PHE A 138 11.42 -19.91 -9.76
N ILE A 139 12.03 -20.29 -8.63
CA ILE A 139 12.59 -21.63 -8.42
C ILE A 139 11.82 -22.28 -7.28
N LEU A 140 11.08 -23.33 -7.62
CA LEU A 140 10.21 -24.02 -6.67
C LEU A 140 10.82 -25.35 -6.24
N PHE A 141 10.88 -25.58 -4.94
CA PHE A 141 11.22 -26.86 -4.33
C PHE A 141 9.95 -27.45 -3.72
N ILE A 142 9.50 -28.56 -4.25
CA ILE A 142 8.24 -29.23 -3.85
C ILE A 142 8.58 -30.60 -3.29
N GLU A 143 8.45 -30.77 -1.97
CA GLU A 143 8.72 -32.00 -1.27
C GLU A 143 7.50 -32.94 -1.19
N ASP A 144 6.29 -32.37 -1.23
CA ASP A 144 5.06 -33.12 -1.15
C ASP A 144 4.11 -32.76 -2.30
N MET A 145 3.88 -33.72 -3.17
CA MET A 145 2.98 -33.54 -4.32
C MET A 145 1.51 -33.38 -3.95
N GLU A 146 1.10 -33.82 -2.74
CA GLU A 146 -0.27 -33.61 -2.24
C GLU A 146 -0.61 -32.12 -2.14
N LEU A 147 0.39 -31.25 -1.95
CA LEU A 147 0.21 -29.80 -1.90
C LEU A 147 -0.16 -29.18 -3.26
N LEU A 148 0.16 -29.85 -4.35
CA LEU A 148 -0.21 -29.45 -5.72
C LEU A 148 -1.55 -30.03 -6.18
N GLU A 149 -2.08 -31.00 -5.44
CA GLU A 149 -3.27 -31.74 -5.86
C GLU A 149 -4.52 -30.84 -5.87
N GLY A 150 -5.13 -30.70 -7.03
CA GLY A 150 -6.28 -29.82 -7.24
C GLY A 150 -5.93 -28.34 -7.48
N GLU A 151 -4.65 -27.97 -7.45
CA GLU A 151 -4.22 -26.60 -7.71
C GLU A 151 -4.10 -26.30 -9.21
N PRO A 152 -4.76 -25.27 -9.74
CA PRO A 152 -4.72 -24.91 -11.16
C PRO A 152 -3.31 -24.61 -11.69
N ILE A 153 -2.40 -24.21 -10.82
CA ILE A 153 -1.02 -23.89 -11.17
C ILE A 153 -0.20 -25.13 -11.55
N ALA A 154 -0.59 -26.31 -11.09
CA ALA A 154 0.14 -27.55 -11.32
C ALA A 154 0.45 -27.80 -12.82
N LYS A 155 -0.49 -27.46 -13.71
CA LYS A 155 -0.28 -27.55 -15.16
C LYS A 155 0.86 -26.72 -15.69
N TYR A 156 1.21 -25.60 -15.03
CA TYR A 156 2.32 -24.73 -15.40
C TYR A 156 3.63 -25.17 -14.74
N LEU A 157 3.58 -25.65 -13.51
CA LEU A 157 4.75 -26.05 -12.73
C LEU A 157 5.37 -27.37 -13.23
N LEU A 158 4.58 -28.25 -13.80
CA LEU A 158 4.98 -29.56 -14.26
C LEU A 158 5.34 -29.59 -15.77
N GLN A 159 5.70 -28.47 -16.37
CA GLN A 159 6.13 -28.38 -17.76
C GLN A 159 7.64 -28.20 -17.83
N ASN A 160 8.31 -29.07 -18.61
CA ASN A 160 9.75 -28.98 -18.82
C ASN A 160 10.13 -27.77 -19.69
N GLU A 161 9.29 -27.40 -20.64
CA GLU A 161 9.49 -26.23 -21.49
C GLU A 161 8.47 -25.15 -21.14
N ASN A 162 8.95 -24.01 -20.67
CA ASN A 162 8.10 -22.86 -20.44
C ASN A 162 8.84 -21.55 -20.71
N THR A 163 8.07 -20.51 -21.05
CA THR A 163 8.58 -19.16 -21.39
C THR A 163 8.27 -18.14 -20.29
N TYR A 164 7.56 -18.54 -19.24
CA TYR A 164 7.13 -17.64 -18.17
C TYR A 164 8.05 -17.61 -16.94
N GLY A 165 9.26 -18.19 -17.01
CA GLY A 165 10.32 -18.01 -16.04
C GLY A 165 10.13 -18.77 -14.73
N ILE A 166 9.82 -20.07 -14.81
CA ILE A 166 9.69 -20.97 -13.66
C ILE A 166 10.56 -22.21 -13.85
N THR A 167 11.25 -22.61 -12.77
CA THR A 167 11.93 -23.91 -12.69
C THR A 167 11.43 -24.64 -11.44
N THR A 168 10.99 -25.88 -11.60
CA THR A 168 10.42 -26.70 -10.53
C THR A 168 11.32 -27.90 -10.24
N PHE A 169 11.65 -28.11 -8.97
CA PHE A 169 12.33 -29.27 -8.43
C PHE A 169 11.36 -30.09 -7.59
N ILE A 170 11.07 -31.31 -8.03
CA ILE A 170 10.24 -32.26 -7.29
C ILE A 170 11.15 -33.15 -6.45
N ILE A 171 10.97 -33.15 -5.12
CA ILE A 171 11.79 -33.89 -4.17
C ILE A 171 11.11 -35.20 -3.84
N SER A 172 11.79 -36.31 -4.12
CA SER A 172 11.25 -37.65 -3.91
C SER A 172 12.28 -38.58 -3.23
N ASP A 173 11.77 -39.60 -2.60
CA ASP A 173 12.56 -40.71 -2.09
C ASP A 173 13.07 -41.62 -3.22
N TYR A 174 12.17 -42.01 -4.13
CA TYR A 174 12.49 -42.92 -5.23
C TYR A 174 11.99 -42.38 -6.57
N TYR A 175 12.64 -42.82 -7.65
CA TYR A 175 12.33 -42.40 -9.00
C TYR A 175 10.87 -42.65 -9.41
N TYR A 176 10.29 -43.79 -9.03
CA TYR A 176 8.91 -44.17 -9.40
C TYR A 176 7.83 -43.29 -8.73
N ASN A 177 8.18 -42.50 -7.72
CA ASN A 177 7.27 -41.55 -7.08
C ASN A 177 7.29 -40.16 -7.75
N LEU A 178 8.14 -39.96 -8.75
CA LEU A 178 8.15 -38.73 -9.54
C LEU A 178 7.03 -38.71 -10.58
N PRO A 179 6.53 -37.51 -10.97
CA PRO A 179 5.63 -37.37 -12.11
C PRO A 179 6.22 -37.93 -13.40
N ASN A 180 5.39 -38.56 -14.27
CA ASN A 180 5.82 -39.19 -15.51
C ASN A 180 6.53 -38.23 -16.50
N ASN A 181 6.21 -36.95 -16.46
CA ASN A 181 6.82 -35.92 -17.30
C ASN A 181 8.12 -35.32 -16.74
N CYS A 182 8.58 -35.84 -15.60
CA CYS A 182 9.83 -35.41 -14.99
C CYS A 182 11.00 -36.22 -15.59
N GLU A 183 11.62 -35.69 -16.61
CA GLU A 183 12.67 -36.37 -17.39
C GLU A 183 14.09 -36.12 -16.85
N ASN A 184 14.35 -34.94 -16.32
CA ASN A 184 15.68 -34.57 -15.83
C ASN A 184 15.79 -34.94 -14.35
N ILE A 185 16.71 -35.86 -14.05
CA ILE A 185 16.85 -36.47 -12.74
C ILE A 185 18.20 -36.12 -12.11
N ILE A 186 18.14 -35.69 -10.85
CA ILE A 186 19.29 -35.56 -9.98
C ILE A 186 19.14 -36.61 -8.89
N GLN A 187 19.91 -37.64 -8.94
CA GLN A 187 19.92 -38.72 -7.95
C GLN A 187 21.04 -38.50 -6.97
N ASN A 188 20.76 -38.61 -5.67
CA ASN A 188 21.78 -38.59 -4.62
C ASN A 188 21.29 -39.52 -3.47
N ASP A 189 21.64 -40.78 -3.55
CA ASP A 189 21.19 -41.83 -2.64
C ASP A 189 22.35 -42.80 -2.29
N GLU A 190 22.02 -43.93 -1.67
CA GLU A 190 22.98 -44.96 -1.29
C GLU A 190 23.71 -45.58 -2.48
N TYR A 191 23.22 -45.44 -3.70
CA TYR A 191 23.83 -45.93 -4.94
C TYR A 191 24.82 -44.93 -5.56
N GLY A 192 24.82 -43.69 -5.07
CA GLY A 192 25.69 -42.63 -5.52
C GLY A 192 24.97 -41.38 -6.01
N SER A 193 25.75 -40.44 -6.53
CA SER A 193 25.23 -39.17 -7.07
C SER A 193 25.35 -39.12 -8.57
N PHE A 194 24.21 -38.93 -9.25
CA PHE A 194 24.12 -38.95 -10.72
C PHE A 194 23.16 -37.86 -11.22
N ILE A 195 23.49 -37.28 -12.39
CA ILE A 195 22.58 -36.44 -13.17
C ILE A 195 22.37 -37.15 -14.52
N TYR A 196 21.11 -37.29 -14.93
CA TYR A 196 20.74 -37.91 -16.20
C TYR A 196 19.36 -37.48 -16.68
N ASN A 197 19.12 -37.62 -17.98
CA ASN A 197 17.78 -37.56 -18.56
C ASN A 197 17.22 -38.98 -18.67
N ALA A 198 16.04 -39.21 -18.12
CA ALA A 198 15.41 -40.54 -18.08
C ALA A 198 14.95 -41.04 -19.46
N MET A 199 14.77 -40.14 -20.43
CA MET A 199 14.41 -40.45 -21.81
C MET A 199 15.60 -40.69 -22.73
N ASP A 200 16.83 -40.43 -22.24
CA ASP A 200 18.02 -40.68 -23.03
C ASP A 200 18.27 -42.17 -23.18
N THR A 201 18.16 -42.68 -24.42
CA THR A 201 18.31 -44.09 -24.75
C THR A 201 19.76 -44.61 -24.58
N GLU A 202 20.74 -43.74 -24.59
CA GLU A 202 22.15 -44.09 -24.35
C GLU A 202 22.51 -44.18 -22.85
N ASN A 203 21.57 -43.85 -21.98
CA ASN A 203 21.61 -44.00 -20.51
C ASN A 203 22.93 -43.48 -19.87
N GLN A 204 23.48 -42.41 -20.37
CA GLN A 204 24.69 -41.81 -19.86
C GLN A 204 24.38 -41.05 -18.54
N LYS A 205 24.46 -41.77 -17.42
CA LYS A 205 24.40 -41.16 -16.09
C LYS A 205 25.72 -40.46 -15.80
N GLN A 206 25.72 -39.16 -15.76
CA GLN A 206 26.87 -38.38 -15.35
C GLN A 206 27.02 -38.46 -13.83
N LYS A 207 28.11 -39.10 -13.38
CA LYS A 207 28.42 -39.20 -11.95
C LYS A 207 29.04 -37.89 -11.46
N PHE A 208 28.64 -37.46 -10.26
CA PHE A 208 29.26 -36.31 -9.60
C PHE A 208 29.53 -36.59 -8.12
N ALA A 209 30.36 -35.77 -7.49
CA ALA A 209 30.58 -35.76 -6.05
C ALA A 209 29.73 -34.60 -5.48
N MET A 210 28.89 -34.91 -4.50
CA MET A 210 28.02 -33.92 -3.87
C MET A 210 28.81 -33.05 -2.89
N ASP A 211 28.85 -31.75 -3.10
CA ASP A 211 29.33 -30.81 -2.10
C ASP A 211 28.34 -30.76 -0.93
N LYS A 212 28.83 -30.91 0.29
CA LYS A 212 28.00 -30.94 1.48
C LYS A 212 28.04 -29.62 2.20
N ILE A 213 26.87 -29.10 2.48
CA ILE A 213 26.65 -27.94 3.34
C ILE A 213 25.68 -28.33 4.45
N SER A 214 26.02 -28.04 5.70
CA SER A 214 25.13 -28.33 6.81
C SER A 214 23.99 -27.30 6.92
N ALA A 215 22.84 -27.69 7.48
CA ALA A 215 21.71 -26.79 7.74
C ALA A 215 22.14 -25.56 8.57
N LYS A 216 23.08 -25.72 9.52
CA LYS A 216 23.58 -24.62 10.35
C LYS A 216 24.45 -23.64 9.57
N GLU A 217 25.33 -24.13 8.70
CA GLU A 217 26.13 -23.25 7.82
C GLU A 217 25.24 -22.48 6.87
N LEU A 218 24.24 -23.14 6.29
CA LEU A 218 23.27 -22.54 5.39
C LEU A 218 22.39 -21.51 6.13
N GLU A 219 21.99 -21.79 7.36
CA GLU A 219 21.26 -20.81 8.19
C GLU A 219 22.12 -19.58 8.49
N ASN A 220 23.37 -19.74 8.85
CA ASN A 220 24.29 -18.62 9.08
C ASN A 220 24.51 -17.81 7.79
N PHE A 221 24.69 -18.47 6.67
CA PHE A 221 24.80 -17.82 5.38
C PHE A 221 23.53 -17.01 5.03
N ALA A 222 22.34 -17.64 5.16
CA ALA A 222 21.07 -16.98 4.87
C ALA A 222 20.83 -15.76 5.78
N LYS A 223 21.19 -15.85 7.07
CA LYS A 223 21.12 -14.71 8.01
C LYS A 223 22.06 -13.58 7.61
N ASN A 224 23.28 -13.89 7.21
CA ASN A 224 24.24 -12.87 6.79
C ASN A 224 23.78 -12.10 5.54
N ILE A 225 23.15 -12.78 4.57
CA ILE A 225 22.63 -12.12 3.38
C ILE A 225 21.25 -11.49 3.57
N SER A 226 20.52 -11.80 4.66
CA SER A 226 19.17 -11.30 4.90
C SER A 226 19.10 -9.78 5.08
N GLU A 227 20.21 -9.17 5.50
CA GLU A 227 20.31 -7.71 5.71
C GLU A 227 20.78 -6.96 4.46
N ILE A 228 21.21 -7.67 3.41
CA ILE A 228 21.67 -7.03 2.17
C ILE A 228 20.47 -6.45 1.43
N LYS A 229 20.51 -5.13 1.23
CA LYS A 229 19.52 -4.39 0.47
C LYS A 229 20.10 -3.96 -0.87
N VAL A 230 19.31 -4.08 -1.91
CA VAL A 230 19.67 -3.60 -3.24
C VAL A 230 19.20 -2.15 -3.37
N ALA A 231 20.11 -1.25 -3.70
CA ALA A 231 19.83 0.19 -3.79
C ALA A 231 18.69 0.52 -4.78
N GLU A 232 18.58 -0.22 -5.87
CA GLU A 232 17.49 -0.07 -6.85
C GLU A 232 16.12 -0.41 -6.28
N THR A 233 16.02 -1.34 -5.32
CA THR A 233 14.73 -1.66 -4.65
C THR A 233 14.33 -0.63 -3.61
N GLU A 234 15.23 0.20 -3.14
CA GLU A 234 14.86 1.35 -2.29
C GLU A 234 14.29 2.52 -3.12
N ILE A 235 14.66 2.61 -4.39
CA ILE A 235 14.10 3.56 -5.37
C ILE A 235 12.74 3.09 -5.87
N ASP A 236 12.57 1.78 -6.07
CA ASP A 236 11.32 1.11 -6.43
C ASP A 236 10.48 0.68 -5.23
N SER A 237 10.71 1.25 -4.03
CA SER A 237 9.85 0.97 -2.89
C SER A 237 8.42 1.30 -3.29
N GLU A 238 7.59 0.28 -3.24
CA GLU A 238 6.25 0.25 -3.80
C GLU A 238 5.44 1.46 -3.38
N ILE A 239 4.75 2.04 -4.33
CA ILE A 239 3.70 3.00 -4.05
C ILE A 239 2.70 2.33 -3.08
N PRO A 240 2.38 2.92 -1.93
CA PRO A 240 1.52 2.29 -0.94
C PRO A 240 0.18 1.86 -1.56
N THR A 241 -0.30 0.67 -1.23
CA THR A 241 -1.59 0.16 -1.72
C THR A 241 -2.79 0.82 -1.05
N SER A 242 -2.58 1.42 0.11
CA SER A 242 -3.56 2.17 0.88
C SER A 242 -2.84 3.27 1.65
N LEU A 243 -3.36 4.47 1.58
CA LEU A 243 -2.79 5.66 2.22
C LEU A 243 -3.93 6.45 2.85
N THR A 244 -3.96 6.56 4.18
CA THR A 244 -4.95 7.42 4.83
C THR A 244 -4.53 8.88 4.73
N PHE A 245 -5.48 9.81 4.95
CA PHE A 245 -5.18 11.23 4.92
C PHE A 245 -4.14 11.64 5.98
N MET A 246 -4.23 11.07 7.18
CA MET A 246 -3.27 11.32 8.26
C MET A 246 -1.88 10.75 7.96
N ASP A 247 -1.82 9.52 7.43
CA ASP A 247 -0.55 8.90 7.00
C ASP A 247 0.10 9.71 5.87
N MET A 248 -0.70 10.26 4.96
CA MET A 248 -0.22 11.13 3.88
C MET A 248 0.48 12.37 4.42
N PHE A 249 -0.07 13.00 5.45
CA PHE A 249 0.55 14.15 6.15
C PHE A 249 1.62 13.73 7.17
N ARG A 250 1.80 12.42 7.40
CA ARG A 250 2.73 11.84 8.40
C ARG A 250 2.47 12.34 9.82
N VAL A 251 1.21 12.48 10.16
CA VAL A 251 0.73 12.95 11.45
C VAL A 251 -0.20 11.92 12.08
N SER A 252 -0.19 11.86 13.40
CA SER A 252 -1.04 10.95 14.16
C SER A 252 -2.26 11.66 14.74
N THR A 253 -2.15 12.95 15.02
CA THR A 253 -3.17 13.75 15.67
C THR A 253 -3.54 14.98 14.83
N VAL A 254 -4.71 15.55 15.12
CA VAL A 254 -5.23 16.72 14.42
C VAL A 254 -4.39 17.97 14.69
N GLU A 255 -3.82 18.06 15.89
CA GLU A 255 -2.94 19.14 16.31
C GLU A 255 -1.70 19.21 15.44
N GLU A 256 -1.13 18.04 15.10
CA GLU A 256 0.07 17.92 14.26
C GLU A 256 -0.18 18.39 12.82
N LEU A 257 -1.43 18.52 12.37
CA LEU A 257 -1.76 19.14 11.09
C LEU A 257 -1.34 20.62 11.03
N ASN A 258 -1.19 21.27 12.19
CA ASN A 258 -0.70 22.65 12.30
C ASN A 258 -1.43 23.65 11.38
N ILE A 259 -2.76 23.56 11.31
CA ILE A 259 -3.57 24.34 10.36
C ILE A 259 -3.35 25.84 10.52
N ALA A 260 -3.36 26.35 11.77
CA ALA A 260 -3.14 27.78 12.03
C ALA A 260 -1.77 28.27 11.52
N GLU A 261 -0.72 27.48 11.73
CA GLU A 261 0.62 27.82 11.26
C GLU A 261 0.73 27.77 9.73
N ARG A 262 0.06 26.81 9.08
CA ARG A 262 0.01 26.75 7.61
C ARG A 262 -0.70 27.98 7.05
N TRP A 263 -1.86 28.36 7.59
CA TRP A 263 -2.58 29.57 7.18
C TRP A 263 -1.78 30.85 7.41
N ARG A 264 -0.98 30.88 8.47
CA ARG A 264 -0.08 32.01 8.76
C ARG A 264 1.06 32.12 7.76
N LYS A 265 1.68 30.98 7.37
CA LYS A 265 2.88 30.96 6.52
C LYS A 265 2.59 30.99 5.03
N ASN A 266 1.58 30.26 4.60
CA ASN A 266 1.34 30.03 3.18
C ASN A 266 0.78 31.28 2.49
N ARG A 267 1.21 31.50 1.25
CA ARG A 267 0.81 32.64 0.44
C ARG A 267 0.46 32.17 -0.95
N THR A 268 -0.81 32.38 -1.36
CA THR A 268 -1.32 31.93 -2.67
C THR A 268 -0.64 32.63 -3.84
N TYR A 269 -0.09 33.81 -3.66
CA TYR A 269 0.67 34.50 -4.71
C TYR A 269 2.05 33.86 -5.00
N ASN A 270 2.54 33.01 -4.12
CA ASN A 270 3.78 32.25 -4.32
C ASN A 270 3.50 30.85 -4.88
N THR A 271 2.56 30.11 -4.28
CA THR A 271 2.24 28.71 -4.59
C THR A 271 0.86 28.35 -4.06
N MET A 272 0.18 27.45 -4.73
CA MET A 272 -1.07 26.83 -4.24
C MET A 272 -0.90 25.33 -4.20
N LYS A 273 0.20 24.90 -3.58
CA LYS A 273 0.64 23.53 -3.48
C LYS A 273 -0.14 22.80 -2.41
N ALA A 274 -0.77 21.69 -2.79
CA ALA A 274 -1.48 20.79 -1.89
C ALA A 274 -0.94 19.36 -2.02
N LEU A 275 -0.79 18.68 -0.90
CA LEU A 275 -0.39 17.28 -0.87
C LEU A 275 -1.56 16.41 -1.30
N VAL A 276 -1.37 15.56 -2.31
CA VAL A 276 -2.43 14.70 -2.87
C VAL A 276 -2.18 13.21 -2.70
N GLY A 277 -0.95 12.81 -2.40
CA GLY A 277 -0.61 11.39 -2.24
C GLY A 277 0.88 11.16 -2.08
N GLN A 278 1.26 9.89 -2.23
CA GLN A 278 2.65 9.45 -2.17
C GLN A 278 3.03 8.65 -3.42
N LYS A 279 4.21 8.94 -3.92
CA LYS A 279 4.89 8.24 -5.02
C LYS A 279 5.67 7.03 -4.50
N ALA A 280 6.29 6.30 -5.41
CA ALA A 280 7.27 5.27 -5.05
C ALA A 280 8.35 5.85 -4.13
N GLY A 281 8.84 5.03 -3.19
CA GLY A 281 9.80 5.48 -2.21
C GLY A 281 9.23 6.31 -1.06
N GLY A 282 7.90 6.44 -0.95
CA GLY A 282 7.26 7.27 0.06
C GLY A 282 7.46 8.78 -0.17
N ALA A 283 7.90 9.18 -1.37
CA ALA A 283 8.03 10.59 -1.74
C ALA A 283 6.64 11.22 -1.91
N ASP A 284 6.50 12.45 -1.46
CA ASP A 284 5.24 13.19 -1.53
C ASP A 284 4.89 13.55 -2.97
N CYS A 285 3.61 13.45 -3.32
CA CYS A 285 3.05 13.94 -4.57
C CYS A 285 2.19 15.18 -4.28
N TYR A 286 2.51 16.28 -4.95
CA TYR A 286 1.82 17.55 -4.78
C TYR A 286 1.15 17.99 -6.07
N LEU A 287 -0.02 18.61 -5.93
CA LEU A 287 -0.68 19.33 -6.99
C LEU A 287 -0.65 20.83 -6.66
N ASP A 288 -0.07 21.63 -7.52
CA ASP A 288 0.01 23.10 -7.37
C ASP A 288 -0.81 23.76 -8.48
N ILE A 289 -2.02 24.21 -8.15
CA ILE A 289 -2.92 24.82 -9.13
C ILE A 289 -2.55 26.27 -9.50
N HIS A 290 -1.49 26.80 -8.91
CA HIS A 290 -1.01 28.12 -9.27
C HIS A 290 -0.56 28.13 -10.73
N GLU A 291 -0.84 29.23 -11.45
CA GLU A 291 -0.60 29.36 -12.91
C GLU A 291 0.86 29.15 -13.33
N LYS A 292 1.82 29.46 -12.45
CA LYS A 292 3.25 29.27 -12.71
C LYS A 292 3.67 27.80 -12.70
N TYR A 293 2.87 26.93 -12.09
CA TYR A 293 3.20 25.51 -11.90
C TYR A 293 2.25 24.62 -12.71
N HIS A 294 1.30 23.95 -12.07
CA HIS A 294 0.43 22.97 -12.71
C HIS A 294 -0.89 23.55 -13.21
N GLY A 295 -1.29 24.74 -12.71
CA GLY A 295 -2.55 25.38 -13.05
C GLY A 295 -2.54 26.22 -14.34
N PRO A 296 -3.59 26.98 -14.57
CA PRO A 296 -4.65 27.29 -13.61
C PRO A 296 -5.86 26.35 -13.61
N HIS A 297 -6.01 25.45 -14.59
CA HIS A 297 -7.17 24.58 -14.76
C HIS A 297 -6.74 23.14 -14.97
N GLY A 298 -7.61 22.19 -14.65
CA GLY A 298 -7.29 20.79 -14.77
C GLY A 298 -8.45 19.86 -15.06
N LEU A 299 -8.08 18.66 -15.52
CA LEU A 299 -8.97 17.53 -15.77
C LEU A 299 -8.73 16.41 -14.78
N VAL A 300 -9.80 15.74 -14.37
CA VAL A 300 -9.74 14.55 -13.53
C VAL A 300 -10.60 13.45 -14.14
N ALA A 301 -10.01 12.30 -14.45
CA ALA A 301 -10.76 11.17 -15.00
C ALA A 301 -10.61 9.91 -14.17
N GLY A 302 -11.68 9.10 -14.17
CA GLY A 302 -11.66 7.80 -13.51
C GLY A 302 -13.03 7.16 -13.45
N THR A 303 -13.09 5.86 -13.76
CA THR A 303 -14.35 5.08 -13.72
C THR A 303 -14.91 4.95 -12.31
N THR A 304 -16.15 4.49 -12.21
CA THR A 304 -16.78 4.14 -10.92
C THR A 304 -15.90 3.14 -10.16
N GLY A 305 -15.63 3.43 -8.89
CA GLY A 305 -14.77 2.59 -8.05
C GLY A 305 -13.25 2.79 -8.26
N SER A 306 -12.82 3.70 -9.13
CA SER A 306 -11.41 4.05 -9.28
C SER A 306 -10.84 4.89 -8.14
N GLY A 307 -11.71 5.53 -7.34
CA GLY A 307 -11.31 6.46 -6.28
C GLY A 307 -11.37 7.94 -6.67
N LYS A 308 -11.93 8.30 -7.86
CA LYS A 308 -11.98 9.67 -8.38
C LYS A 308 -12.52 10.69 -7.37
N SER A 309 -13.70 10.43 -6.82
CA SER A 309 -14.33 11.35 -5.86
C SER A 309 -13.54 11.45 -4.57
N GLU A 310 -12.95 10.37 -4.08
CA GLU A 310 -12.08 10.37 -2.90
C GLU A 310 -10.80 11.18 -3.13
N THR A 311 -10.19 11.08 -4.29
CA THR A 311 -9.01 11.87 -4.68
C THR A 311 -9.32 13.36 -4.74
N LEU A 312 -10.48 13.73 -5.33
CA LEU A 312 -10.93 15.11 -5.35
C LEU A 312 -11.20 15.66 -3.93
N GLN A 313 -11.84 14.86 -3.09
CA GLN A 313 -12.08 15.22 -1.69
C GLN A 313 -10.77 15.43 -0.93
N THR A 314 -9.82 14.54 -1.10
CA THR A 314 -8.48 14.68 -0.52
C THR A 314 -7.80 15.97 -0.98
N TYR A 315 -7.90 16.29 -2.25
CA TYR A 315 -7.32 17.53 -2.79
C TYR A 315 -7.98 18.80 -2.21
N ILE A 316 -9.31 18.84 -2.14
CA ILE A 316 -10.06 19.97 -1.56
C ILE A 316 -9.68 20.16 -0.08
N LEU A 317 -9.68 19.08 0.70
CA LEU A 317 -9.33 19.12 2.12
C LEU A 317 -7.87 19.51 2.33
N SER A 318 -6.98 19.02 1.50
CA SER A 318 -5.55 19.37 1.55
C SER A 318 -5.33 20.87 1.29
N LEU A 319 -6.01 21.43 0.29
CA LEU A 319 -5.98 22.89 0.04
C LEU A 319 -6.56 23.68 1.22
N ALA A 320 -7.67 23.21 1.81
CA ALA A 320 -8.29 23.88 2.95
C ALA A 320 -7.44 23.84 4.23
N ILE A 321 -6.59 22.82 4.39
CA ILE A 321 -5.60 22.77 5.48
C ILE A 321 -4.44 23.73 5.21
N GLU A 322 -4.00 23.82 3.96
CA GLU A 322 -2.84 24.66 3.60
C GLU A 322 -3.16 26.15 3.56
N PHE A 323 -4.39 26.54 3.20
CA PHE A 323 -4.77 27.94 2.96
C PHE A 323 -6.05 28.30 3.69
N SER A 324 -6.13 29.54 4.17
CA SER A 324 -7.31 30.08 4.87
C SER A 324 -8.50 30.30 3.92
N PRO A 325 -9.74 30.45 4.46
CA PRO A 325 -10.90 30.84 3.65
C PRO A 325 -10.75 32.19 2.93
N ASP A 326 -9.92 33.08 3.43
CA ASP A 326 -9.58 34.36 2.77
C ASP A 326 -8.66 34.19 1.57
N ASP A 327 -7.94 33.07 1.50
CA ASP A 327 -6.98 32.76 0.44
C ASP A 327 -7.55 31.84 -0.65
N VAL A 328 -8.40 30.87 -0.26
CA VAL A 328 -8.99 29.86 -1.16
C VAL A 328 -10.45 29.64 -0.84
N ALA A 329 -11.29 29.55 -1.86
CA ALA A 329 -12.71 29.26 -1.75
C ALA A 329 -13.14 28.21 -2.78
N PHE A 330 -14.15 27.42 -2.46
CA PHE A 330 -14.67 26.35 -3.32
C PHE A 330 -16.12 26.60 -3.73
N PHE A 331 -16.39 26.33 -5.01
CA PHE A 331 -17.73 26.26 -5.57
C PHE A 331 -17.89 24.91 -6.25
N ILE A 332 -18.78 24.03 -5.72
CA ILE A 332 -18.90 22.66 -6.20
C ILE A 332 -20.20 22.49 -6.97
N ILE A 333 -20.07 21.94 -8.20
CA ILE A 333 -21.19 21.57 -9.07
C ILE A 333 -21.19 20.04 -9.20
N ASP A 334 -22.16 19.40 -8.56
CA ASP A 334 -22.33 17.94 -8.58
C ASP A 334 -23.56 17.56 -9.40
N PHE A 335 -23.32 17.10 -10.63
CA PHE A 335 -24.38 16.81 -11.58
C PHE A 335 -25.19 15.55 -11.24
N LYS A 336 -24.59 14.61 -10.50
CA LYS A 336 -25.22 13.31 -10.17
C LYS A 336 -26.07 13.30 -8.90
N GLY A 337 -26.21 14.41 -8.22
CA GLY A 337 -27.16 14.48 -7.12
C GLY A 337 -26.59 14.40 -5.70
N GLY A 338 -25.50 15.10 -5.44
CA GLY A 338 -25.23 15.59 -4.09
C GLY A 338 -24.36 14.75 -3.18
N GLY A 339 -23.64 13.78 -3.70
CA GLY A 339 -22.74 13.00 -2.87
C GLY A 339 -21.53 13.80 -2.37
N MET A 340 -20.87 14.51 -3.25
CA MET A 340 -19.65 15.28 -2.94
C MET A 340 -19.97 16.65 -2.36
N ALA A 341 -20.92 17.39 -2.95
CA ALA A 341 -21.26 18.74 -2.53
C ALA A 341 -21.75 18.79 -1.06
N ASN A 342 -22.59 17.85 -0.65
CA ASN A 342 -23.11 17.79 0.71
C ASN A 342 -22.08 17.45 1.80
N LEU A 343 -20.95 16.86 1.41
CA LEU A 343 -19.88 16.54 2.36
C LEU A 343 -19.14 17.78 2.88
N PHE A 344 -19.09 18.83 2.07
CA PHE A 344 -18.32 20.04 2.36
C PHE A 344 -19.20 21.22 2.82
N SER A 345 -20.51 21.01 3.02
CA SER A 345 -21.42 22.10 3.38
C SER A 345 -20.98 22.93 4.61
N ASP A 346 -20.31 22.27 5.54
CA ASP A 346 -19.84 22.88 6.79
C ASP A 346 -18.38 23.41 6.70
N LEU A 347 -17.72 23.25 5.54
CA LEU A 347 -16.35 23.73 5.36
C LEU A 347 -16.35 25.27 5.20
N PRO A 348 -15.56 26.04 5.97
CA PRO A 348 -15.58 27.51 5.92
C PRO A 348 -15.15 28.10 4.58
N HIS A 349 -14.47 27.32 3.74
CA HIS A 349 -14.05 27.69 2.38
C HIS A 349 -15.18 27.59 1.35
N MET A 350 -16.32 26.98 1.71
CA MET A 350 -17.43 26.79 0.76
C MET A 350 -18.19 28.09 0.54
N VAL A 351 -18.23 28.59 -0.69
CA VAL A 351 -18.99 29.77 -1.07
C VAL A 351 -20.29 29.41 -1.80
N GLY A 352 -20.45 28.19 -2.24
CA GLY A 352 -21.67 27.68 -2.85
C GLY A 352 -21.55 26.27 -3.36
N GLN A 353 -22.72 25.64 -3.51
CA GLN A 353 -22.83 24.31 -4.10
C GLN A 353 -24.12 24.18 -4.91
N ILE A 354 -24.07 23.37 -5.94
CA ILE A 354 -25.22 23.03 -6.78
C ILE A 354 -25.28 21.50 -6.87
N SER A 355 -26.41 20.95 -6.43
CA SER A 355 -26.77 19.55 -6.60
C SER A 355 -28.16 19.50 -7.23
N ASN A 356 -28.39 18.67 -8.24
CA ASN A 356 -29.64 18.62 -9.00
C ASN A 356 -29.89 19.87 -9.87
N LEU A 357 -29.28 19.89 -11.04
CA LEU A 357 -29.36 21.02 -11.97
C LEU A 357 -30.73 21.08 -12.66
N SER A 358 -31.68 21.83 -12.08
CA SER A 358 -32.78 22.38 -12.89
C SER A 358 -32.25 23.56 -13.71
N GLY A 359 -32.73 23.76 -14.94
CA GLY A 359 -32.24 24.84 -15.85
C GLY A 359 -32.18 26.23 -15.20
N ASN A 360 -33.09 26.54 -14.26
CA ASN A 360 -33.07 27.78 -13.51
C ASN A 360 -31.85 27.91 -12.55
N GLN A 361 -31.38 26.83 -11.97
CA GLN A 361 -30.20 26.86 -11.08
C GLN A 361 -28.89 27.04 -11.86
N ILE A 362 -28.80 26.45 -13.03
CA ILE A 362 -27.66 26.62 -13.95
C ILE A 362 -27.52 28.08 -14.38
N ASN A 363 -28.63 28.70 -14.83
CA ASN A 363 -28.63 30.10 -15.19
C ASN A 363 -28.24 31.01 -14.03
N ARG A 364 -28.74 30.75 -12.83
CA ARG A 364 -28.36 31.51 -11.61
C ARG A 364 -26.89 31.34 -11.28
N ALA A 365 -26.32 30.12 -11.39
CA ALA A 365 -24.89 29.89 -11.21
C ALA A 365 -24.06 30.71 -12.19
N MET A 366 -24.41 30.72 -13.46
CA MET A 366 -23.69 31.48 -14.49
C MET A 366 -23.77 32.99 -14.24
N VAL A 367 -24.93 33.50 -13.86
CA VAL A 367 -25.10 34.92 -13.49
C VAL A 367 -24.22 35.26 -12.29
N SER A 368 -24.18 34.38 -11.27
CA SER A 368 -23.35 34.56 -10.08
C SER A 368 -21.86 34.57 -10.41
N ILE A 369 -21.38 33.62 -11.24
CA ILE A 369 -19.98 33.55 -11.68
C ILE A 369 -19.59 34.81 -12.50
N LYS A 370 -20.44 35.22 -13.45
CA LYS A 370 -20.19 36.41 -14.23
C LYS A 370 -20.21 37.71 -13.36
N SER A 371 -21.06 37.74 -12.35
CA SER A 371 -21.10 38.86 -11.40
C SER A 371 -19.85 38.93 -10.54
N GLU A 372 -19.35 37.76 -10.09
CA GLU A 372 -18.10 37.66 -9.32
C GLU A 372 -16.90 38.09 -10.16
N ILE A 373 -16.83 37.73 -11.45
CA ILE A 373 -15.79 38.21 -12.36
C ILE A 373 -15.79 39.75 -12.41
N LYS A 374 -16.99 40.37 -12.65
CA LYS A 374 -17.11 41.82 -12.68
C LYS A 374 -16.72 42.47 -11.36
N ARG A 375 -17.13 41.87 -10.24
CA ARG A 375 -16.76 42.35 -8.90
C ARG A 375 -15.22 42.36 -8.72
N ARG A 376 -14.53 41.26 -9.10
CA ARG A 376 -13.07 41.17 -9.03
C ARG A 376 -12.39 42.21 -9.91
N GLN A 377 -12.85 42.38 -11.15
CA GLN A 377 -12.32 43.40 -12.08
C GLN A 377 -12.44 44.80 -11.50
N MET A 378 -13.58 45.15 -10.90
CA MET A 378 -13.78 46.46 -10.25
C MET A 378 -12.82 46.64 -9.05
N ILE A 379 -12.75 45.68 -8.18
CA ILE A 379 -11.85 45.74 -7.01
C ILE A 379 -10.36 45.86 -7.42
N PHE A 380 -9.95 45.12 -8.47
CA PHE A 380 -8.58 45.21 -8.95
C PHE A 380 -8.28 46.55 -9.61
N SER A 381 -9.26 47.07 -10.38
CA SER A 381 -9.15 48.41 -11.01
C SER A 381 -9.04 49.51 -9.96
N GLU A 382 -9.83 49.45 -8.87
CA GLU A 382 -9.78 50.43 -7.76
C GLU A 382 -8.41 50.44 -7.08
N LYS A 383 -7.74 49.31 -7.03
CA LYS A 383 -6.41 49.17 -6.43
C LYS A 383 -5.26 49.25 -7.44
N SER A 384 -5.60 49.57 -8.72
CA SER A 384 -4.61 49.65 -9.81
C SER A 384 -3.75 48.40 -9.99
N VAL A 385 -4.32 47.22 -9.77
CA VAL A 385 -3.68 45.92 -10.01
C VAL A 385 -4.39 45.17 -11.12
N ASN A 386 -3.68 44.27 -11.79
CA ASN A 386 -4.20 43.54 -12.96
C ASN A 386 -4.37 42.03 -12.74
N ASN A 387 -3.98 41.51 -11.57
CA ASN A 387 -4.08 40.11 -11.27
C ASN A 387 -4.27 39.84 -9.77
N ILE A 388 -4.78 38.63 -9.47
CA ILE A 388 -5.08 38.17 -8.12
C ILE A 388 -3.85 38.16 -7.21
N ASN A 389 -2.67 37.77 -7.71
CA ASN A 389 -1.46 37.65 -6.91
C ASN A 389 -1.02 39.00 -6.36
N SER A 390 -1.05 40.03 -7.23
CA SER A 390 -0.76 41.42 -6.81
C SER A 390 -1.79 41.92 -5.80
N TYR A 391 -3.08 41.63 -6.00
CA TYR A 391 -4.12 42.03 -5.07
C TYR A 391 -4.00 41.31 -3.72
N THR A 392 -3.73 40.00 -3.70
CA THR A 392 -3.56 39.24 -2.47
C THR A 392 -2.37 39.76 -1.65
N ASN A 393 -1.30 40.18 -2.32
CA ASN A 393 -0.17 40.81 -1.65
C ASN A 393 -0.60 42.12 -0.95
N LEU A 394 -1.32 43.03 -1.63
CA LEU A 394 -1.85 44.24 -1.00
C LEU A 394 -2.80 43.94 0.17
N TYR A 395 -3.61 42.90 0.07
CA TYR A 395 -4.47 42.46 1.15
C TYR A 395 -3.66 42.00 2.38
N LYS A 396 -2.63 41.17 2.17
CA LYS A 396 -1.76 40.72 3.27
C LYS A 396 -0.93 41.83 3.88
N GLU A 397 -0.55 42.85 3.12
CA GLU A 397 0.12 44.06 3.57
C GLU A 397 -0.84 45.10 4.23
N LYS A 398 -2.14 44.76 4.33
CA LYS A 398 -3.20 45.62 4.91
C LYS A 398 -3.51 46.87 4.08
N GLU A 399 -3.05 46.97 2.86
CA GLU A 399 -3.37 48.05 1.91
C GLU A 399 -4.73 47.85 1.21
N ALA A 400 -5.25 46.62 1.19
CA ALA A 400 -6.60 46.29 0.81
C ALA A 400 -7.41 45.73 1.99
N THR A 401 -8.71 46.01 2.03
CA THR A 401 -9.59 45.65 3.17
C THR A 401 -10.47 44.45 2.88
N VAL A 402 -10.69 44.11 1.62
CA VAL A 402 -11.59 43.05 1.19
C VAL A 402 -10.79 41.85 0.76
N ALA A 403 -11.05 40.68 1.38
CA ALA A 403 -10.46 39.41 0.93
C ALA A 403 -11.06 39.02 -0.44
N VAL A 404 -10.20 38.62 -1.35
CA VAL A 404 -10.58 38.03 -2.64
C VAL A 404 -9.88 36.69 -2.77
N PRO A 405 -10.48 35.59 -2.29
CA PRO A 405 -9.85 34.27 -2.36
C PRO A 405 -9.76 33.76 -3.80
N HIS A 406 -8.79 32.88 -4.06
CA HIS A 406 -8.80 32.06 -5.25
C HIS A 406 -10.03 31.18 -5.28
N LEU A 407 -10.83 31.23 -6.31
CA LEU A 407 -12.10 30.49 -6.44
C LEU A 407 -11.87 29.25 -7.29
N LEU A 408 -11.98 28.08 -6.68
CA LEU A 408 -11.94 26.79 -7.36
C LEU A 408 -13.37 26.34 -7.67
N ILE A 409 -13.71 26.26 -8.96
CA ILE A 409 -14.97 25.71 -9.44
C ILE A 409 -14.72 24.25 -9.80
N VAL A 410 -15.28 23.33 -9.03
CA VAL A 410 -15.15 21.89 -9.22
C VAL A 410 -16.43 21.32 -9.78
N ILE A 411 -16.35 20.68 -10.93
CA ILE A 411 -17.49 20.06 -11.60
C ILE A 411 -17.29 18.55 -11.60
N ASP A 412 -18.14 17.83 -10.86
CA ASP A 412 -18.18 16.37 -10.91
C ASP A 412 -19.13 15.91 -12.02
N GLU A 413 -18.59 15.10 -12.95
CA GLU A 413 -19.27 14.59 -14.15
C GLU A 413 -19.61 15.65 -15.22
N PHE A 414 -18.57 16.39 -15.66
CA PHE A 414 -18.75 17.40 -16.70
C PHE A 414 -19.19 16.82 -18.06
N ALA A 415 -18.98 15.53 -18.31
CA ALA A 415 -19.42 14.87 -19.54
C ALA A 415 -20.95 14.90 -19.70
N GLU A 416 -21.68 14.65 -18.62
CA GLU A 416 -23.15 14.75 -18.62
C GLU A 416 -23.59 16.19 -18.76
N MET A 417 -22.95 17.12 -18.05
CA MET A 417 -23.23 18.53 -18.17
C MET A 417 -22.99 19.07 -19.59
N LYS A 418 -21.89 18.68 -20.23
CA LYS A 418 -21.61 19.06 -21.65
C LYS A 418 -22.68 18.58 -22.60
N ARG A 419 -23.26 17.39 -22.34
CA ARG A 419 -24.32 16.80 -23.17
C ARG A 419 -25.66 17.50 -22.94
N GLU A 420 -26.03 17.80 -21.71
CA GLU A 420 -27.34 18.34 -21.35
C GLU A 420 -27.40 19.88 -21.47
N GLU A 421 -26.29 20.55 -21.11
CA GLU A 421 -26.17 22.00 -21.06
C GLU A 421 -24.92 22.50 -21.82
N PRO A 422 -24.81 22.27 -23.13
CA PRO A 422 -23.59 22.59 -23.90
C PRO A 422 -23.28 24.09 -23.93
N GLU A 423 -24.28 24.97 -23.83
CA GLU A 423 -24.03 26.40 -23.78
C GLU A 423 -23.40 26.83 -22.46
N PHE A 424 -23.90 26.30 -21.36
CA PHE A 424 -23.30 26.53 -20.04
C PHE A 424 -21.83 26.12 -20.00
N MET A 425 -21.48 24.95 -20.55
CA MET A 425 -20.10 24.50 -20.64
C MET A 425 -19.21 25.42 -21.49
N ARG A 426 -19.69 25.89 -22.63
CA ARG A 426 -18.94 26.85 -23.46
C ARG A 426 -18.70 28.17 -22.75
N GLU A 427 -19.73 28.70 -22.09
CA GLU A 427 -19.60 29.92 -21.27
C GLU A 427 -18.64 29.75 -20.11
N LEU A 428 -18.70 28.61 -19.41
CA LEU A 428 -17.83 28.31 -18.28
C LEU A 428 -16.34 28.20 -18.69
N ILE A 429 -16.05 27.57 -19.82
CA ILE A 429 -14.69 27.51 -20.37
C ILE A 429 -14.21 28.93 -20.76
N SER A 430 -15.07 29.74 -21.36
CA SER A 430 -14.74 31.14 -21.65
C SER A 430 -14.48 31.97 -20.40
N VAL A 431 -15.26 31.73 -19.34
CA VAL A 431 -15.07 32.33 -18.00
C VAL A 431 -13.73 31.93 -17.42
N ALA A 432 -13.34 30.67 -17.55
CA ALA A 432 -12.07 30.17 -17.06
C ALA A 432 -10.88 30.86 -17.75
N GLN A 433 -10.96 31.07 -19.05
CA GLN A 433 -9.90 31.78 -19.81
C GLN A 433 -9.69 33.22 -19.32
N VAL A 434 -10.78 33.97 -19.11
CA VAL A 434 -10.72 35.34 -18.55
C VAL A 434 -10.40 35.32 -17.08
N GLY A 435 -10.90 34.33 -16.36
CA GLY A 435 -10.78 34.16 -14.90
C GLY A 435 -9.38 33.88 -14.42
N ARG A 436 -8.47 33.41 -15.28
CA ARG A 436 -7.09 33.06 -14.92
C ARG A 436 -6.39 34.17 -14.11
N SER A 437 -6.35 35.37 -14.65
CA SER A 437 -5.74 36.54 -13.98
C SER A 437 -6.54 37.00 -12.76
N LEU A 438 -7.82 36.65 -12.67
CA LEU A 438 -8.73 37.00 -11.59
C LEU A 438 -8.76 35.94 -10.46
N GLY A 439 -7.96 34.87 -10.55
CA GLY A 439 -7.89 33.83 -9.54
C GLY A 439 -9.10 32.87 -9.57
N ILE A 440 -9.65 32.61 -10.76
CA ILE A 440 -10.72 31.61 -10.94
C ILE A 440 -10.12 30.38 -11.60
N HIS A 441 -10.30 29.23 -10.95
CA HIS A 441 -9.76 27.95 -11.37
C HIS A 441 -10.87 26.97 -11.68
N LEU A 442 -10.73 26.19 -12.74
CA LEU A 442 -11.70 25.19 -13.16
C LEU A 442 -11.11 23.79 -13.06
N ILE A 443 -11.80 22.91 -12.36
CA ILE A 443 -11.47 21.48 -12.26
C ILE A 443 -12.64 20.69 -12.83
N LEU A 444 -12.41 20.02 -13.95
CA LEU A 444 -13.41 19.22 -14.65
C LEU A 444 -13.18 17.74 -14.37
N ALA A 445 -14.14 17.09 -13.72
CA ALA A 445 -14.05 15.67 -13.43
C ALA A 445 -15.06 14.86 -14.25
N THR A 446 -14.68 13.65 -14.70
CA THR A 446 -15.55 12.76 -15.47
C THR A 446 -15.23 11.29 -15.25
N GLN A 447 -16.23 10.43 -15.43
CA GLN A 447 -16.06 8.98 -15.46
C GLN A 447 -15.78 8.46 -16.88
N LYS A 448 -16.15 9.23 -17.92
CA LYS A 448 -16.00 8.88 -19.34
C LYS A 448 -15.29 10.02 -20.08
N PRO A 449 -13.96 10.01 -20.14
CA PRO A 449 -13.21 11.01 -20.89
C PRO A 449 -13.39 10.86 -22.41
N GLY A 450 -13.57 9.63 -22.91
CA GLY A 450 -13.65 9.32 -24.33
C GLY A 450 -14.72 10.11 -25.08
N GLY A 451 -14.28 10.87 -26.11
CA GLY A 451 -15.13 11.73 -26.93
C GLY A 451 -15.71 12.96 -26.20
N THR A 452 -15.36 13.18 -24.92
CA THR A 452 -15.86 14.31 -24.14
C THR A 452 -14.84 15.43 -24.04
N VAL A 453 -13.56 15.11 -23.96
CA VAL A 453 -12.46 16.05 -23.94
C VAL A 453 -12.17 16.47 -25.38
N ASP A 454 -12.55 17.71 -25.73
CA ASP A 454 -12.23 18.30 -27.00
C ASP A 454 -11.01 19.23 -26.94
N ASP A 455 -10.54 19.70 -28.10
CA ASP A 455 -9.35 20.55 -28.20
C ASP A 455 -9.47 21.84 -27.35
N ASN A 456 -10.68 22.37 -27.17
CA ASN A 456 -10.91 23.57 -26.37
C ASN A 456 -10.73 23.28 -24.88
N ILE A 457 -11.23 22.15 -24.38
CA ILE A 457 -11.03 21.71 -22.99
C ILE A 457 -9.56 21.37 -22.79
N TRP A 458 -8.99 20.61 -23.73
CA TRP A 458 -7.59 20.21 -23.67
C TRP A 458 -6.61 21.38 -23.57
N SER A 459 -6.76 22.35 -24.45
CA SER A 459 -5.87 23.52 -24.54
C SER A 459 -5.96 24.47 -23.35
N ASN A 460 -7.08 24.46 -22.64
CA ASN A 460 -7.29 25.30 -21.46
C ASN A 460 -6.95 24.60 -20.13
N THR A 461 -6.68 23.28 -20.14
CA THR A 461 -6.36 22.50 -18.95
C THR A 461 -4.91 22.04 -18.97
N LYS A 462 -4.10 22.50 -18.02
CA LYS A 462 -2.67 22.23 -17.99
C LYS A 462 -2.35 20.92 -17.24
N PHE A 463 -3.04 20.63 -16.12
CA PHE A 463 -2.82 19.37 -15.42
C PHE A 463 -3.94 18.37 -15.68
N ARG A 464 -3.58 17.10 -15.62
CA ARG A 464 -4.48 15.95 -15.77
C ARG A 464 -4.21 14.93 -14.69
N LEU A 465 -5.24 14.60 -13.93
CA LEU A 465 -5.24 13.49 -12.97
C LEU A 465 -6.05 12.35 -13.59
N CYS A 466 -5.41 11.25 -13.89
CA CYS A 466 -6.06 10.09 -14.49
C CYS A 466 -5.93 8.86 -13.57
N LEU A 467 -7.05 8.48 -12.99
CA LEU A 467 -7.20 7.23 -12.26
C LEU A 467 -7.53 6.11 -13.26
N ARG A 468 -7.87 4.91 -12.76
CA ARG A 468 -8.27 3.82 -13.62
C ARG A 468 -9.41 4.22 -14.55
N VAL A 469 -9.22 4.04 -15.84
CA VAL A 469 -10.23 4.21 -16.90
C VAL A 469 -10.61 2.86 -17.50
N GLN A 470 -11.69 2.82 -18.29
CA GLN A 470 -12.26 1.58 -18.78
C GLN A 470 -11.51 1.00 -19.99
N SER A 471 -10.96 1.86 -20.83
CA SER A 471 -10.32 1.47 -22.08
C SER A 471 -9.01 2.20 -22.34
N ARG A 472 -8.17 1.62 -23.22
CA ARG A 472 -6.97 2.31 -23.74
C ARG A 472 -7.33 3.63 -24.42
N GLY A 473 -8.45 3.68 -25.12
CA GLY A 473 -8.94 4.90 -25.77
C GLY A 473 -9.18 6.02 -24.78
N ASP A 474 -9.87 5.73 -23.65
CA ASP A 474 -10.10 6.71 -22.59
C ASP A 474 -8.80 7.24 -21.99
N SER A 475 -7.80 6.36 -21.83
CA SER A 475 -6.47 6.76 -21.35
C SER A 475 -5.73 7.62 -22.37
N MET A 476 -5.82 7.29 -23.66
CA MET A 476 -5.24 8.09 -24.75
C MET A 476 -5.86 9.47 -24.83
N ASP A 477 -7.18 9.60 -24.66
CA ASP A 477 -7.89 10.88 -24.65
C ASP A 477 -7.51 11.77 -23.47
N MET A 478 -7.08 11.16 -22.34
CA MET A 478 -6.68 11.91 -21.14
C MET A 478 -5.19 12.19 -21.04
N LEU A 479 -4.36 11.23 -21.38
CA LEU A 479 -2.91 11.29 -21.12
C LEU A 479 -2.06 11.23 -22.38
N HIS A 480 -2.67 10.99 -23.55
CA HIS A 480 -1.97 10.56 -24.78
C HIS A 480 -1.09 9.31 -24.59
N ARG A 481 -1.40 8.51 -23.56
CA ARG A 481 -0.72 7.29 -23.16
C ARG A 481 -1.73 6.25 -22.68
N PRO A 482 -1.49 4.93 -22.87
CA PRO A 482 -2.44 3.88 -22.51
C PRO A 482 -2.41 3.50 -21.01
N ASP A 483 -1.48 4.05 -20.23
CA ASP A 483 -1.07 3.59 -18.89
C ASP A 483 -2.22 3.53 -17.87
N ALA A 484 -3.16 4.49 -17.89
CA ALA A 484 -4.24 4.54 -16.91
C ALA A 484 -5.27 3.40 -17.07
N ALA A 485 -5.32 2.74 -18.24
CA ALA A 485 -6.19 1.58 -18.45
C ALA A 485 -5.73 0.33 -17.66
N TYR A 486 -4.47 0.30 -17.25
CA TYR A 486 -3.88 -0.83 -16.53
C TYR A 486 -3.86 -0.66 -15.00
N ILE A 487 -4.35 0.45 -14.49
CA ILE A 487 -4.45 0.67 -13.05
C ILE A 487 -5.48 -0.31 -12.46
N THR A 488 -5.07 -1.11 -11.48
CA THR A 488 -5.94 -2.07 -10.79
C THR A 488 -6.44 -1.56 -9.45
N GLN A 489 -5.65 -0.72 -8.77
CA GLN A 489 -5.91 -0.27 -7.40
C GLN A 489 -6.74 1.02 -7.38
N ALA A 490 -7.67 1.12 -6.41
CA ALA A 490 -8.43 2.35 -6.18
C ALA A 490 -7.54 3.45 -5.58
N GLY A 491 -7.74 4.70 -6.01
CA GLY A 491 -6.95 5.85 -5.57
C GLY A 491 -5.56 5.93 -6.20
N ARG A 492 -5.19 4.96 -7.04
CA ARG A 492 -3.96 5.01 -7.83
C ARG A 492 -4.18 5.89 -9.05
N CYS A 493 -3.28 6.84 -9.31
CA CYS A 493 -3.45 7.74 -10.44
C CYS A 493 -2.13 8.28 -11.01
N TYR A 494 -2.23 8.74 -12.23
CA TYR A 494 -1.20 9.52 -12.92
C TYR A 494 -1.50 11.01 -12.82
N LEU A 495 -0.49 11.80 -12.49
CA LEU A 495 -0.46 13.25 -12.65
C LEU A 495 0.38 13.59 -13.87
N GLN A 496 -0.24 14.17 -14.88
CA GLN A 496 0.45 14.74 -16.04
C GLN A 496 0.29 16.26 -16.06
N VAL A 497 1.34 16.99 -16.34
CA VAL A 497 1.33 18.45 -16.47
C VAL A 497 1.98 18.83 -17.79
N GLY A 498 1.33 19.72 -18.53
CA GLY A 498 1.80 20.14 -19.85
C GLY A 498 1.84 18.98 -20.85
N ASN A 499 2.81 19.00 -21.75
CA ASN A 499 3.09 17.93 -22.70
C ASN A 499 4.23 17.06 -22.15
N ASP A 500 3.94 16.30 -21.07
CA ASP A 500 4.90 15.46 -20.34
C ASP A 500 6.04 16.22 -19.62
N GLU A 501 5.82 17.48 -19.26
CA GLU A 501 6.74 18.23 -18.39
C GLU A 501 6.86 17.54 -17.01
N ILE A 502 5.72 16.99 -16.51
CA ILE A 502 5.61 16.15 -15.33
C ILE A 502 4.71 14.98 -15.67
N PHE A 503 5.19 13.78 -15.39
CA PHE A 503 4.41 12.55 -15.48
C PHE A 503 4.73 11.69 -14.25
N GLU A 504 3.83 11.70 -13.27
CA GLU A 504 4.04 11.08 -11.97
C GLU A 504 2.96 10.05 -11.67
N PHE A 505 3.37 8.90 -11.15
CA PHE A 505 2.48 7.83 -10.72
C PHE A 505 2.47 7.76 -9.19
N PHE A 506 1.29 7.78 -8.56
CA PHE A 506 1.18 7.88 -7.11
C PHE A 506 -0.10 7.25 -6.57
N GLN A 507 -0.15 7.04 -5.27
CA GLN A 507 -1.34 6.67 -4.51
C GLN A 507 -1.92 7.92 -3.85
N SER A 508 -3.17 8.23 -4.12
CA SER A 508 -3.89 9.31 -3.46
C SER A 508 -4.19 8.97 -2.00
N GLY A 509 -4.16 9.97 -1.14
CA GLY A 509 -4.64 9.86 0.22
C GLY A 509 -6.15 9.58 0.27
N TRP A 510 -6.58 8.84 1.29
CA TRP A 510 -7.99 8.56 1.53
C TRP A 510 -8.50 9.35 2.74
N SER A 511 -9.21 10.44 2.48
CA SER A 511 -9.80 11.30 3.51
C SER A 511 -11.00 10.67 4.22
N GLY A 512 -11.61 9.64 3.62
CA GLY A 512 -12.72 8.89 4.21
C GLY A 512 -12.34 7.83 5.22
N ALA A 513 -11.06 7.67 5.53
CA ALA A 513 -10.61 6.77 6.57
C ALA A 513 -11.19 7.19 7.93
N VAL A 514 -11.51 6.21 8.75
CA VAL A 514 -11.98 6.48 10.12
C VAL A 514 -10.80 7.05 10.89
N TYR A 515 -10.93 8.27 11.39
CA TYR A 515 -10.00 8.82 12.35
C TYR A 515 -10.33 8.30 13.74
N ASP A 516 -9.39 7.59 14.34
CA ASP A 516 -9.48 7.09 15.70
C ASP A 516 -8.16 7.41 16.41
N PRO A 517 -8.09 8.57 17.10
CA PRO A 517 -6.87 9.00 17.79
C PRO A 517 -6.49 8.08 18.94
N ASP A 518 -7.45 7.29 19.47
CA ASP A 518 -7.21 6.32 20.52
C ASP A 518 -6.65 4.99 19.98
N ASN A 519 -6.74 4.78 18.68
CA ASN A 519 -6.18 3.62 18.00
C ASN A 519 -4.72 3.88 17.57
N ASP A 520 -4.11 4.82 18.26
CA ASP A 520 -2.75 5.22 18.03
C ASP A 520 -1.82 4.01 18.16
N LYS A 521 -1.20 3.60 17.06
CA LYS A 521 -0.02 2.70 16.91
C LYS A 521 0.11 1.50 17.87
N THR A 522 -0.62 1.50 18.95
CA THR A 522 -1.05 0.34 19.71
C THR A 522 -2.38 -0.13 19.10
N GLY A 523 -2.40 -0.39 17.81
CA GLY A 523 -3.51 -1.10 17.21
C GLY A 523 -3.80 -2.24 18.16
N ALA A 524 -5.05 -2.32 18.64
CA ALA A 524 -5.49 -3.31 19.59
C ALA A 524 -4.66 -4.55 19.35
N ALA A 525 -3.73 -4.85 20.27
CA ALA A 525 -2.73 -5.89 20.04
C ALA A 525 -3.48 -7.21 19.97
N ALA A 526 -4.09 -7.43 18.81
CA ALA A 526 -4.61 -8.71 18.46
C ALA A 526 -3.39 -9.62 18.46
N VAL A 527 -3.27 -10.48 19.45
CA VAL A 527 -2.26 -11.52 19.42
C VAL A 527 -2.52 -12.32 18.17
N SER A 528 -1.66 -12.14 17.20
CA SER A 528 -1.71 -12.87 15.95
C SER A 528 -0.50 -13.77 15.86
N MET A 529 -0.72 -15.00 15.49
CA MET A 529 0.35 -15.91 15.13
C MET A 529 0.73 -15.60 13.68
N LEU A 530 1.99 -15.31 13.44
CA LEU A 530 2.51 -15.26 12.08
C LEU A 530 2.71 -16.69 11.59
N THR A 531 1.98 -17.07 10.57
CA THR A 531 2.18 -18.32 9.84
C THR A 531 3.52 -18.29 9.09
N LEU A 532 4.05 -19.45 8.69
CA LEU A 532 5.33 -19.52 7.96
C LEU A 532 5.32 -18.68 6.69
N ASN A 533 4.18 -18.61 5.99
CA ASN A 533 4.01 -17.78 4.81
C ASN A 533 3.83 -16.27 5.11
N GLY A 534 4.01 -15.83 6.36
CA GLY A 534 4.00 -14.43 6.75
C GLY A 534 2.62 -13.82 6.98
N LYS A 535 1.53 -14.58 6.83
CA LYS A 535 0.18 -14.09 7.15
C LYS A 535 -0.06 -14.08 8.65
N ALA A 536 -0.76 -13.05 9.13
CA ALA A 536 -1.18 -12.96 10.52
C ALA A 536 -2.49 -13.74 10.73
N ALA A 537 -2.43 -14.85 11.47
CA ALA A 537 -3.61 -15.55 11.93
C ALA A 537 -4.02 -14.99 13.30
N ILE A 538 -5.18 -14.35 13.40
CA ILE A 538 -5.67 -13.76 14.64
C ILE A 538 -6.10 -14.90 15.60
N ILE A 539 -5.37 -15.07 16.68
CA ILE A 539 -5.68 -15.99 17.77
C ILE A 539 -6.47 -15.22 18.83
N GLY A 540 -7.73 -14.98 18.60
CA GLY A 540 -8.57 -14.35 19.61
C GLY A 540 -9.86 -13.80 19.03
N ASN A 541 -10.95 -13.96 19.77
CA ASN A 541 -12.23 -13.37 19.41
C ASN A 541 -12.07 -11.86 19.32
N ARG A 542 -12.27 -11.33 18.12
CA ARG A 542 -12.57 -9.92 17.94
C ARG A 542 -13.74 -9.59 18.86
N LEU A 543 -13.49 -8.89 19.95
CA LEU A 543 -14.55 -8.13 20.57
C LEU A 543 -15.12 -7.26 19.45
N LYS A 544 -16.37 -7.53 19.08
CA LYS A 544 -17.09 -6.76 18.08
C LYS A 544 -17.18 -5.33 18.64
N THR A 545 -16.20 -4.50 18.29
CA THR A 545 -16.38 -3.06 18.46
C THR A 545 -17.66 -2.72 17.72
N LYS A 546 -18.66 -2.20 18.41
CA LYS A 546 -19.85 -1.65 17.80
C LYS A 546 -19.34 -0.70 16.72
N LYS A 547 -19.58 -1.02 15.45
CA LYS A 547 -19.30 -0.13 14.33
C LYS A 547 -20.13 1.12 14.58
N ILE A 548 -19.54 2.13 15.19
CA ILE A 548 -20.12 3.47 15.20
C ILE A 548 -20.08 3.90 13.74
N ARG A 549 -21.24 3.90 13.09
CA ARG A 549 -21.44 4.47 11.76
C ARG A 549 -21.28 5.99 11.88
N LYS A 550 -20.04 6.48 12.00
CA LYS A 550 -19.75 7.90 11.83
C LYS A 550 -19.77 8.23 10.35
N LYS A 551 -20.38 9.35 10.00
CA LYS A 551 -20.40 9.87 8.62
C LYS A 551 -18.94 10.06 8.17
N LYS A 552 -18.54 9.32 7.16
CA LYS A 552 -17.22 9.41 6.54
C LYS A 552 -16.96 10.87 6.11
N HIS A 553 -15.75 11.34 6.22
CA HIS A 553 -15.25 12.67 5.77
C HIS A 553 -15.65 13.89 6.61
N LYS A 554 -16.74 13.83 7.38
CA LYS A 554 -17.24 15.01 8.11
C LYS A 554 -16.26 15.51 9.17
N TRP A 555 -15.46 14.63 9.75
CA TRP A 555 -14.55 14.98 10.83
C TRP A 555 -13.47 16.00 10.43
N LEU A 556 -12.86 15.90 9.22
CA LEU A 556 -11.88 16.89 8.76
C LEU A 556 -12.53 18.26 8.51
N CYS A 557 -13.75 18.28 7.96
CA CYS A 557 -14.50 19.53 7.81
C CYS A 557 -14.81 20.16 9.18
N ASP A 558 -15.21 19.36 10.16
CA ASP A 558 -15.47 19.83 11.52
C ASP A 558 -14.20 20.40 12.16
N VAL A 559 -13.05 19.73 11.98
CA VAL A 559 -11.74 20.20 12.47
C VAL A 559 -11.38 21.55 11.87
N ILE A 560 -11.42 21.69 10.55
CA ILE A 560 -11.07 22.93 9.85
C ILE A 560 -12.04 24.06 10.26
N SER A 561 -13.32 23.75 10.42
CA SER A 561 -14.33 24.72 10.86
C SER A 561 -14.08 25.22 12.28
N GLU A 562 -13.68 24.34 13.21
CA GLU A 562 -13.33 24.74 14.56
C GLU A 562 -12.08 25.59 14.61
N PHE A 563 -11.07 25.29 13.80
CA PHE A 563 -9.88 26.16 13.68
C PHE A 563 -10.26 27.54 13.16
N ALA A 564 -11.07 27.62 12.10
CA ALA A 564 -11.53 28.90 11.56
C ALA A 564 -12.34 29.71 12.60
N TYR A 565 -13.25 29.03 13.32
CA TYR A 565 -14.03 29.64 14.39
C TYR A 565 -13.13 30.17 15.51
N GLU A 566 -12.16 29.40 15.96
CA GLU A 566 -11.30 29.79 17.07
C GLU A 566 -10.39 30.98 16.70
N ILE A 567 -9.82 30.96 15.50
CA ILE A 567 -9.05 32.09 14.96
C ILE A 567 -9.90 33.36 14.95
N THR A 568 -11.18 33.26 14.52
CA THR A 568 -12.09 34.41 14.51
C THR A 568 -12.47 34.84 15.93
N ARG A 569 -12.70 33.89 16.85
CA ARG A 569 -13.09 34.17 18.26
C ARG A 569 -12.01 34.90 19.04
N GLN A 570 -10.74 34.53 18.87
CA GLN A 570 -9.64 35.16 19.59
C GLN A 570 -9.43 36.63 19.17
N GLY A 571 -10.06 37.04 18.13
CA GLY A 571 -10.17 38.43 17.71
C GLY A 571 -8.82 39.00 17.24
N GLY A 572 -8.71 39.23 15.98
CA GLY A 572 -7.52 39.81 15.37
C GLY A 572 -7.77 40.08 13.91
N ASP A 573 -6.81 40.66 13.26
CA ASP A 573 -6.84 40.81 11.83
C ASP A 573 -6.58 39.42 11.19
N PRO A 574 -7.52 38.85 10.41
CA PRO A 574 -7.35 37.54 9.77
C PRO A 574 -6.14 37.48 8.82
N ARG A 575 -5.58 38.63 8.47
CA ARG A 575 -4.36 38.76 7.66
C ARG A 575 -3.09 38.56 8.47
N ASP A 576 -3.18 38.70 9.79
CA ASP A 576 -2.05 38.60 10.70
C ASP A 576 -2.46 37.82 11.97
N ILE A 577 -2.24 36.50 11.92
CA ILE A 577 -2.51 35.60 13.05
C ILE A 577 -1.25 35.35 13.91
N ASN A 578 -0.21 36.18 13.78
CA ASN A 578 1.04 36.03 14.55
C ASN A 578 0.86 36.20 16.06
N HIS A 579 -0.20 36.91 16.47
CA HIS A 579 -0.53 37.10 17.88
C HIS A 579 -1.15 35.85 18.52
N ILE A 580 -1.55 34.86 17.71
CA ILE A 580 -2.17 33.62 18.17
C ILE A 580 -1.11 32.54 18.27
N GLN A 581 -1.01 31.90 19.44
CA GLN A 581 -0.11 30.75 19.58
C GLN A 581 -0.81 29.50 19.01
N PRO A 582 -0.20 28.79 18.05
CA PRO A 582 -0.82 27.63 17.40
C PRO A 582 -1.21 26.51 18.38
N ASP A 583 -0.40 26.30 19.43
CA ASP A 583 -0.65 25.28 20.44
C ASP A 583 -1.90 25.59 21.30
N ASP A 584 -2.13 26.87 21.63
CA ASP A 584 -3.30 27.30 22.40
C ASP A 584 -4.59 27.11 21.59
N ILE A 585 -4.54 27.40 20.28
CA ILE A 585 -5.67 27.14 19.39
C ILE A 585 -5.94 25.65 19.29
N ALA A 586 -4.91 24.81 19.09
CA ALA A 586 -5.06 23.39 18.96
C ALA A 586 -5.70 22.77 20.21
N ALA A 587 -5.28 23.17 21.41
CA ALA A 587 -5.84 22.70 22.66
C ALA A 587 -7.32 23.05 22.81
N GLU A 588 -7.72 24.28 22.47
CA GLU A 588 -9.11 24.72 22.54
C GLU A 588 -10.00 24.05 21.51
N VAL A 589 -9.49 23.86 20.28
CA VAL A 589 -10.20 23.13 19.21
C VAL A 589 -10.47 21.69 19.62
N VAL A 590 -9.48 21.00 20.18
CA VAL A 590 -9.61 19.65 20.70
C VAL A 590 -10.65 19.58 21.82
N SER A 591 -10.66 20.54 22.75
CA SER A 591 -11.65 20.62 23.81
C SER A 591 -13.07 20.68 23.25
N ARG A 592 -13.32 21.52 22.25
CA ARG A 592 -14.64 21.67 21.62
C ARG A 592 -15.04 20.47 20.77
N LEU A 593 -14.09 19.85 20.10
CA LEU A 593 -14.36 18.61 19.38
C LEU A 593 -14.82 17.51 20.34
N ARG A 594 -14.27 17.46 21.56
CA ARG A 594 -14.72 16.56 22.64
C ARG A 594 -16.17 16.87 23.06
N GLU A 595 -16.50 18.13 23.27
CA GLU A 595 -17.87 18.55 23.60
C GLU A 595 -18.87 18.19 22.52
N LYS A 596 -18.47 18.23 21.24
CA LYS A 596 -19.29 17.77 20.10
C LYS A 596 -19.39 16.24 19.97
N GLY A 597 -18.86 15.50 20.95
CA GLY A 597 -18.91 14.03 21.00
C GLY A 597 -17.83 13.33 20.18
N TRP A 598 -16.78 14.06 19.81
CA TRP A 598 -15.54 13.47 19.34
C TRP A 598 -14.82 12.88 20.54
N ARG A 599 -14.71 11.57 20.60
CA ARG A 599 -13.95 10.88 21.66
C ARG A 599 -12.46 11.05 21.39
N TYR A 600 -11.92 12.14 21.85
CA TYR A 600 -10.51 12.33 22.07
C TYR A 600 -10.18 11.73 23.42
N ASN A 601 -9.51 10.61 23.45
CA ASN A 601 -8.80 10.03 24.60
C ASN A 601 -9.42 10.30 25.98
N GLU A 602 -10.68 9.99 26.18
CA GLU A 602 -11.20 9.73 27.54
C GLU A 602 -10.38 8.60 28.21
N ASN A 603 -9.66 7.79 27.42
CA ASN A 603 -8.88 6.66 27.87
C ASN A 603 -7.52 7.01 28.50
N ALA A 604 -6.97 8.23 28.37
CA ALA A 604 -5.74 8.53 29.11
C ALA A 604 -6.00 8.64 30.62
N ALA A 605 -7.13 9.23 31.00
CA ALA A 605 -7.59 9.21 32.39
C ALA A 605 -8.04 7.79 32.80
N ASP A 606 -8.76 7.10 31.93
CA ASP A 606 -9.18 5.71 32.13
C ASP A 606 -8.00 4.75 32.13
N ARG A 607 -6.97 5.00 31.32
CA ARG A 607 -5.73 4.19 31.31
C ARG A 607 -4.95 4.35 32.61
N SER A 608 -4.82 5.57 33.13
CA SER A 608 -4.21 5.83 34.44
C SER A 608 -5.03 5.19 35.58
N GLN A 609 -6.36 5.27 35.50
CA GLN A 609 -7.27 4.62 36.45
C GLN A 609 -7.23 3.09 36.32
N MET A 610 -7.12 2.56 35.11
CA MET A 610 -6.94 1.13 34.86
C MET A 610 -5.56 0.64 35.33
N GLU A 611 -4.47 1.38 35.06
CA GLU A 611 -3.14 1.04 35.56
C GLU A 611 -3.09 1.07 37.09
N ASP A 612 -3.75 2.01 37.73
CA ASP A 612 -3.91 2.06 39.20
C ASP A 612 -4.81 0.94 39.74
N PHE A 613 -5.85 0.59 39.03
CA PHE A 613 -6.72 -0.53 39.33
C PHE A 613 -5.97 -1.85 39.24
N PHE A 614 -5.19 -2.06 38.18
CA PHE A 614 -4.39 -3.25 38.01
C PHE A 614 -3.20 -3.33 38.97
N ARG A 615 -2.63 -2.19 39.37
CA ARG A 615 -1.62 -2.14 40.43
C ARG A 615 -2.20 -2.60 41.78
N ARG A 616 -3.41 -2.14 42.13
CA ARG A 616 -4.12 -2.61 43.33
C ARG A 616 -4.54 -4.06 43.25
N LEU A 617 -4.89 -4.57 42.08
CA LEU A 617 -5.12 -6.00 41.83
C LEU A 617 -3.85 -6.84 42.10
N LYS A 618 -2.72 -6.40 41.56
CA LYS A 618 -1.42 -7.03 41.72
C LYS A 618 -0.97 -7.03 43.18
N ASP A 619 -1.18 -5.92 43.89
CA ASP A 619 -0.85 -5.82 45.34
C ASP A 619 -1.77 -6.69 46.22
N ARG A 620 -2.98 -6.99 45.77
CA ARG A 620 -3.97 -7.80 46.48
C ARG A 620 -3.84 -9.30 46.19
N TYR A 621 -3.32 -9.67 45.05
CA TYR A 621 -3.13 -11.04 44.56
C TYR A 621 -1.69 -11.27 44.16
N SER A 622 -0.82 -11.52 45.18
CA SER A 622 0.62 -11.71 44.94
C SER A 622 0.99 -13.02 44.25
N ASP A 623 0.04 -13.95 44.08
CA ASP A 623 0.26 -15.29 43.56
C ASP A 623 -0.36 -15.51 42.15
N ILE A 624 -0.32 -14.48 41.30
CA ILE A 624 -0.79 -14.60 39.91
C ILE A 624 0.14 -15.54 39.11
N THR A 625 -0.41 -16.62 38.59
CA THR A 625 0.32 -17.60 37.78
C THR A 625 0.76 -17.00 36.43
N ASP A 626 1.76 -17.60 35.77
CA ASP A 626 2.24 -17.11 34.46
C ASP A 626 1.12 -17.03 33.40
N ALA A 627 0.12 -17.92 33.45
CA ALA A 627 -1.04 -17.89 32.55
C ALA A 627 -1.97 -16.72 32.86
N GLU A 628 -2.17 -16.40 34.14
CA GLU A 628 -2.95 -15.22 34.57
C GLU A 628 -2.23 -13.93 34.20
N ARG A 629 -0.91 -13.91 34.25
CA ARG A 629 -0.07 -12.79 33.85
C ARG A 629 -0.14 -12.55 32.33
N ILE A 630 -0.13 -13.61 31.52
CA ILE A 630 -0.29 -13.50 30.06
C ILE A 630 -1.71 -13.05 29.72
N ALA A 631 -2.74 -13.59 30.36
CA ALA A 631 -4.12 -13.14 30.19
C ALA A 631 -4.29 -11.68 30.63
N TYR A 632 -3.61 -11.26 31.68
CA TYR A 632 -3.57 -9.89 32.17
C TYR A 632 -2.87 -8.93 31.18
N GLU A 633 -1.73 -9.33 30.61
CA GLU A 633 -1.04 -8.53 29.58
C GLU A 633 -1.86 -8.45 28.28
N ILE A 634 -2.54 -9.53 27.89
CA ILE A 634 -3.45 -9.56 26.72
C ILE A 634 -4.67 -8.64 26.94
N LEU A 635 -5.22 -8.62 28.15
CA LEU A 635 -6.38 -7.80 28.48
C LEU A 635 -6.03 -6.32 28.65
N ASN A 636 -4.83 -6.01 29.16
CA ASN A 636 -4.31 -4.65 29.29
C ASN A 636 -4.15 -3.94 27.92
N ALA A 637 -3.92 -4.72 26.87
CA ALA A 637 -3.73 -4.18 25.53
C ALA A 637 -5.07 -3.81 24.83
N ASN A 638 -6.25 -4.33 25.27
CA ASN A 638 -7.42 -4.32 24.41
C ASN A 638 -8.83 -4.30 25.05
N VAL A 639 -8.99 -4.13 26.33
CA VAL A 639 -10.32 -4.27 26.94
C VAL A 639 -10.92 -2.94 27.36
N LYS A 640 -12.05 -2.59 26.73
CA LYS A 640 -13.06 -1.69 27.34
C LYS A 640 -13.79 -2.51 28.41
N PHE A 641 -13.40 -2.32 29.66
CA PHE A 641 -14.24 -2.79 30.76
C PHE A 641 -15.52 -1.94 30.80
N PRO A 642 -16.69 -2.54 31.12
CA PRO A 642 -17.82 -1.75 31.54
C PRO A 642 -17.36 -0.88 32.71
N GLU A 643 -17.79 0.36 32.77
CA GLU A 643 -17.45 1.32 33.81
C GLU A 643 -17.51 0.67 35.19
N ILE A 644 -16.37 0.49 35.83
CA ILE A 644 -16.30 -0.01 37.19
C ILE A 644 -16.51 1.18 38.11
N LYS A 645 -17.73 1.37 38.59
CA LYS A 645 -18.09 2.53 39.42
C LYS A 645 -17.94 2.26 40.91
N GLU A 646 -17.87 0.99 41.35
CA GLU A 646 -17.86 0.62 42.77
C GLU A 646 -16.95 -0.58 43.07
N ALA A 647 -16.48 -0.68 44.34
CA ALA A 647 -15.58 -1.74 44.80
C ALA A 647 -16.14 -3.17 44.63
N THR A 648 -17.47 -3.33 44.64
CA THR A 648 -18.16 -4.60 44.41
C THR A 648 -18.02 -5.15 42.98
N GLN A 649 -17.67 -4.32 42.04
CA GLN A 649 -17.44 -4.73 40.65
C GLN A 649 -16.04 -5.31 40.43
N LEU A 650 -15.13 -5.04 41.36
CA LEU A 650 -13.75 -5.55 41.31
C LEU A 650 -13.72 -7.09 41.36
N ASP A 651 -14.51 -7.68 42.25
CA ASP A 651 -14.58 -9.14 42.41
C ASP A 651 -15.20 -9.79 41.16
N THR A 652 -16.15 -9.12 40.53
CA THR A 652 -16.76 -9.59 39.28
C THR A 652 -15.77 -9.56 38.12
N VAL A 653 -14.90 -8.56 38.05
CA VAL A 653 -13.84 -8.48 37.04
C VAL A 653 -12.77 -9.52 37.28
N VAL A 654 -12.38 -9.77 38.54
CA VAL A 654 -11.42 -10.82 38.90
C VAL A 654 -11.97 -12.21 38.55
N GLU A 655 -13.27 -12.46 38.84
CA GLU A 655 -13.93 -13.70 38.44
C GLU A 655 -14.00 -13.86 36.89
N TYR A 656 -14.27 -12.78 36.18
CA TYR A 656 -14.28 -12.75 34.71
C TYR A 656 -12.88 -13.03 34.17
N LEU A 657 -11.84 -12.39 34.70
CA LEU A 657 -10.45 -12.63 34.33
C LEU A 657 -10.03 -14.09 34.58
N GLY A 658 -10.45 -14.65 35.71
CA GLY A 658 -10.21 -16.07 36.02
C GLY A 658 -10.93 -17.02 35.05
N LYS A 659 -12.13 -16.66 34.57
CA LYS A 659 -12.86 -17.42 33.54
C LYS A 659 -12.20 -17.30 32.17
N VAL A 660 -11.71 -16.12 31.81
CA VAL A 660 -10.97 -15.90 30.55
C VAL A 660 -9.64 -16.64 30.56
N ALA A 661 -8.88 -16.58 31.66
CA ALA A 661 -7.63 -17.33 31.79
C ALA A 661 -7.85 -18.85 31.64
N LYS A 662 -8.90 -19.41 32.32
CA LYS A 662 -9.27 -20.81 32.15
C LYS A 662 -9.75 -21.17 30.76
N ALA A 663 -10.45 -20.25 30.08
CA ALA A 663 -10.89 -20.47 28.70
C ALA A 663 -9.69 -20.46 27.73
N VAL A 664 -8.74 -19.55 27.92
CA VAL A 664 -7.48 -19.50 27.15
C VAL A 664 -6.63 -20.73 27.40
N GLU A 665 -6.52 -21.20 28.63
CA GLU A 665 -5.85 -22.48 28.97
C GLU A 665 -6.53 -23.68 28.29
N LYS A 666 -7.87 -23.69 28.27
CA LYS A 666 -8.65 -24.79 27.72
C LYS A 666 -8.65 -24.84 26.20
N GLU A 667 -8.70 -23.68 25.53
CA GLU A 667 -8.74 -23.60 24.07
C GLU A 667 -7.36 -23.65 23.42
N ALA A 668 -6.33 -23.11 24.07
CA ALA A 668 -5.05 -22.86 23.41
C ALA A 668 -3.96 -23.84 23.80
N LYS A 669 -4.17 -24.70 24.85
CA LYS A 669 -3.03 -25.40 25.42
C LYS A 669 -1.84 -24.44 25.60
N THR A 670 -2.07 -23.38 26.36
CA THR A 670 -1.26 -22.13 26.39
C THR A 670 0.22 -22.39 26.68
N LYS A 671 0.49 -23.43 27.41
CA LYS A 671 1.87 -23.88 27.68
C LYS A 671 2.56 -24.41 26.41
N GLU A 672 1.86 -25.20 25.62
CA GLU A 672 2.37 -25.71 24.33
C GLU A 672 2.55 -24.61 23.30
N LEU A 673 1.61 -23.64 23.21
CA LEU A 673 1.74 -22.50 22.30
C LEU A 673 2.86 -21.52 22.70
N ALA A 674 3.04 -21.26 23.99
CA ALA A 674 4.14 -20.44 24.48
C ALA A 674 5.50 -21.15 24.35
N GLU A 675 5.56 -22.47 24.57
CA GLU A 675 6.75 -23.27 24.31
C GLU A 675 7.00 -23.43 22.80
N LEU A 676 5.95 -23.61 21.99
CA LEU A 676 6.04 -23.62 20.53
C LEU A 676 6.53 -22.25 19.99
N ALA A 677 5.98 -21.15 20.46
CA ALA A 677 6.43 -19.82 20.10
C ALA A 677 7.89 -19.56 20.51
N ARG A 678 8.31 -20.03 21.69
CA ARG A 678 9.71 -19.93 22.13
C ARG A 678 10.64 -20.86 21.35
N SER A 679 10.22 -22.09 21.05
CA SER A 679 11.03 -23.07 20.31
C SER A 679 11.20 -22.69 18.83
N HIS A 680 10.22 -22.02 18.23
CA HIS A 680 10.26 -21.57 16.84
C HIS A 680 10.88 -20.19 16.66
N GLY A 681 11.41 -19.58 17.73
CA GLY A 681 12.04 -18.25 17.66
C GLY A 681 11.10 -17.15 17.14
N THR A 682 9.79 -17.37 17.25
CA THR A 682 8.78 -16.37 16.94
C THR A 682 8.77 -15.37 18.07
N LYS A 683 9.25 -14.14 17.83
CA LYS A 683 8.99 -13.04 18.76
C LYS A 683 7.49 -12.84 18.79
N VAL A 684 6.88 -13.10 19.93
CA VAL A 684 5.54 -12.59 20.21
C VAL A 684 5.72 -11.07 20.29
N LEU A 685 5.36 -10.38 19.24
CA LEU A 685 5.29 -8.93 19.24
C LEU A 685 4.01 -8.57 19.98
N TYR A 686 4.16 -8.01 21.18
CA TYR A 686 3.10 -7.43 21.98
C TYR A 686 2.55 -6.17 21.30
#